data_88ea789da2045a00f9095a7bf37be4b1
#
_entry.id   88ea789da2045a00f9095a7bf37be4b1
#
_cell.length_a   1.000
_cell.length_b   1.000
_cell.length_c   1.000
_cell.angle_alpha   90.00
_cell.angle_beta   90.00
_cell.angle_gamma   90.00
#
_symmetry.space_group_name_H-M   'P 1'
#
loop_
_entity.id
_entity.type
_entity.pdbx_description
1 polymer ?
#
loop_
_entity_poly.entity_id
_entity_poly.type
_entity_poly.pdbx_seq_one_letter_code
_entity_poly.pdbx_strand_id
1 'polypeptide(L)'
;DEMDEKFGLSFTLFSREQAEQSRSGNPFDDFNLLVARVDQLSRNEDLKDKLAKSQWDLIVVDEAHKLSANYFGTKINKTKRFLLGELLGSITRNFLLMTATPHSGKEEDFQLFMSLLDSDRFYGKFRDGAHKVDVTDLMRRMVKEDLLKFDGTPLFPERRAYTANYKLSDAEAALYFAVTEYVKEEMNKADNLEDGGRKGTVGFALTSLQRRLASSPEAIYQSLKRRRIKLSKRLEEEKINQRGRSIAETMEGLDRKQGMPEDVWDADDSLSPEDYEEFEEQVVDQATAAQTIDDLRAEILILEALEGQAKQVVHSGQDRKWDELSKLLQNTPEMLDADGRQRKLIIFTEHKDTLNYLAVKIRGLIGSEESVVMIHGGVKREDRRKVQELFRNDPDTRVMLATDAAGEGVNLQNANLMVNYDLPWNPNRLEQRFGRIHRIGQTEVCHLWNVVAAETREGEVFQKLLDKLEIERKALGGRVFDILGEVFEEQSLKDLLIDAIRYGESPEVKDRLIQKIEGVLDTAHLEQIIKRNALCEEVMDQTRLFAVREEMEKAEARKLQPYFIRSFFTEAFSQLGGELRPRELGRYEINHVPASIRERDRQITGRDKSSLDPVLRRYERVCFEKQHIRMIGRPSAPMASLLHPGHPLMQSVTDIVLEQNRNKLKQGALLVDPADMGLKPKVMFIIDHSVKEGSDPTRTISRRMQFIEIDDQGHCINAGWAPHLDLQPIDKEDEALVQDVLTAPWIAKDLEQQAIAFASSTLVPEHFSEIRERREQMVDKTLQAVHERLVKEINFWSDREIKLKEDLAAGKDVVRVNLDNASKTIDELTARREQREKELTAMRHVISATPIVMGGALIIPAGLLMQRKGEEGWSADAESRTRIEKIAMKAVMDAERALGHQVFDVSDQKCGWDVTSVPFNADGTLLPSRHIEVKGRAKGQSTITVTRNEILYGLNQEDQFILAIVLVDGDQHDGPNYVRKPFEQEPGWAVKSINLDLDQLLARALKPS
;
A
#
# COMPACT_ATOMS: atom_id res chain seq x y z
N ASP A 1 9.52 6.90 -5.25
CA ASP A 1 10.51 5.87 -4.94
C ASP A 1 9.85 4.48 -4.83
N GLU A 2 8.84 4.28 -3.96
CA GLU A 2 8.22 2.96 -3.74
C GLU A 2 7.50 2.40 -5.00
N MET A 3 6.81 3.25 -5.74
CA MET A 3 6.17 2.87 -7.00
C MET A 3 7.20 2.48 -8.07
N ASP A 4 8.33 3.17 -8.10
CA ASP A 4 9.42 2.83 -9.00
C ASP A 4 10.12 1.53 -8.58
N GLU A 5 10.42 1.36 -7.29
CA GLU A 5 11.08 0.17 -6.75
C GLU A 5 10.23 -1.09 -6.84
N LYS A 6 8.93 -1.01 -6.51
CA LYS A 6 8.05 -2.19 -6.44
C LYS A 6 7.36 -2.52 -7.75
N PHE A 7 7.05 -1.50 -8.57
CA PHE A 7 6.23 -1.66 -9.76
C PHE A 7 6.93 -1.24 -11.05
N GLY A 8 8.11 -0.62 -10.97
CA GLY A 8 8.82 -0.08 -12.13
C GLY A 8 8.09 1.10 -12.78
N LEU A 9 7.29 1.84 -12.00
CA LEU A 9 6.50 2.97 -12.47
C LEU A 9 7.12 4.28 -11.97
N SER A 10 7.69 5.04 -12.89
CA SER A 10 8.32 6.34 -12.60
C SER A 10 7.28 7.45 -12.59
N PHE A 11 6.86 7.87 -11.41
CA PHE A 11 5.91 8.96 -11.23
C PHE A 11 6.61 10.32 -11.22
N THR A 12 5.99 11.29 -11.87
CA THR A 12 6.41 12.69 -11.81
C THR A 12 5.83 13.36 -10.57
N LEU A 13 6.69 14.06 -9.81
CA LEU A 13 6.22 14.88 -8.68
C LEU A 13 5.70 16.21 -9.20
N PHE A 14 4.43 16.50 -8.95
CA PHE A 14 3.81 17.75 -9.37
C PHE A 14 4.39 18.94 -8.58
N SER A 15 5.03 19.86 -9.29
CA SER A 15 5.56 21.09 -8.74
C SER A 15 4.95 22.31 -9.43
N ARG A 16 5.10 23.47 -8.82
CA ARG A 16 4.64 24.75 -9.40
C ARG A 16 5.38 25.05 -10.71
N GLU A 17 6.66 24.76 -10.78
CA GLU A 17 7.49 24.94 -11.97
C GLU A 17 7.00 24.08 -13.15
N GLN A 18 6.60 22.84 -12.88
CA GLN A 18 6.03 21.95 -13.89
C GLN A 18 4.67 22.44 -14.38
N ALA A 19 3.84 22.97 -13.46
CA ALA A 19 2.57 23.57 -13.85
C ALA A 19 2.73 24.78 -14.77
N GLU A 20 3.76 25.59 -14.55
CA GLU A 20 4.08 26.78 -15.37
C GLU A 20 4.72 26.40 -16.72
N GLN A 21 5.39 25.24 -16.81
CA GLN A 21 6.05 24.72 -18.02
C GLN A 21 5.13 23.85 -18.91
N SER A 22 3.87 23.69 -18.53
CA SER A 22 2.91 22.89 -19.30
C SER A 22 2.78 23.37 -20.73
N ARG A 23 2.99 22.47 -21.70
CA ARG A 23 2.90 22.77 -23.14
C ARG A 23 1.47 22.76 -23.66
N SER A 24 0.61 21.92 -23.07
CA SER A 24 -0.82 21.83 -23.43
C SER A 24 -1.65 22.97 -22.82
N GLY A 25 -1.10 23.71 -21.84
CA GLY A 25 -1.83 24.64 -20.99
C GLY A 25 -2.57 23.97 -19.84
N ASN A 26 -2.69 22.62 -19.86
CA ASN A 26 -3.19 21.82 -18.76
C ASN A 26 -2.14 20.79 -18.31
N PRO A 27 -1.45 20.99 -17.20
CA PRO A 27 -0.38 20.08 -16.75
C PRO A 27 -0.88 18.66 -16.48
N PHE A 28 -2.17 18.45 -16.26
CA PHE A 28 -2.74 17.13 -15.99
C PHE A 28 -2.94 16.30 -17.26
N ASP A 29 -2.91 16.93 -18.44
CA ASP A 29 -2.91 16.23 -19.72
C ASP A 29 -1.49 15.86 -20.19
N ASP A 30 -0.48 16.52 -19.63
CA ASP A 30 0.93 16.29 -20.01
C ASP A 30 1.57 15.08 -19.29
N PHE A 31 1.00 14.63 -18.16
CA PHE A 31 1.58 13.57 -17.31
C PHE A 31 0.58 12.46 -17.01
N ASN A 32 0.91 11.24 -17.40
CA ASN A 32 0.08 10.06 -17.14
C ASN A 32 0.30 9.45 -15.75
N LEU A 33 1.49 9.60 -15.17
CA LEU A 33 1.86 9.10 -13.84
C LEU A 33 2.29 10.29 -12.98
N LEU A 34 1.40 10.72 -12.07
CA LEU A 34 1.57 11.95 -11.32
C LEU A 34 1.41 11.72 -9.81
N VAL A 35 2.27 12.32 -9.01
CA VAL A 35 2.10 12.45 -7.56
C VAL A 35 1.96 13.93 -7.22
N ALA A 36 0.83 14.31 -6.63
CA ALA A 36 0.54 15.67 -6.23
C ALA A 36 0.19 15.76 -4.73
N ARG A 37 0.41 16.93 -4.14
CA ARG A 37 0.01 17.20 -2.75
C ARG A 37 -1.46 17.61 -2.71
N VAL A 38 -2.25 16.97 -1.85
CA VAL A 38 -3.68 17.30 -1.65
C VAL A 38 -3.86 18.78 -1.31
N ASP A 39 -2.99 19.35 -0.45
CA ASP A 39 -3.08 20.76 -0.04
C ASP A 39 -2.82 21.74 -1.19
N GLN A 40 -1.88 21.41 -2.07
CA GLN A 40 -1.58 22.22 -3.25
C GLN A 40 -2.78 22.29 -4.19
N LEU A 41 -3.42 21.14 -4.44
CA LEU A 41 -4.58 21.06 -5.32
C LEU A 41 -5.82 21.68 -4.70
N SER A 42 -6.06 21.44 -3.39
CA SER A 42 -7.26 21.92 -2.70
C SER A 42 -7.35 23.44 -2.53
N ARG A 43 -6.20 24.12 -2.49
CA ARG A 43 -6.12 25.58 -2.25
C ARG A 43 -6.06 26.40 -3.53
N ASN A 44 -5.80 25.81 -4.69
CA ASN A 44 -5.61 26.52 -5.95
C ASN A 44 -6.78 26.23 -6.91
N GLU A 45 -7.67 27.22 -7.10
CA GLU A 45 -8.86 27.08 -7.93
C GLU A 45 -8.49 26.88 -9.43
N ASP A 46 -7.46 27.57 -9.97
CA ASP A 46 -7.00 27.37 -11.35
C ASP A 46 -6.55 25.93 -11.61
N LEU A 47 -5.84 25.34 -10.64
CA LEU A 47 -5.45 23.92 -10.74
C LEU A 47 -6.65 22.98 -10.67
N LYS A 48 -7.66 23.27 -9.81
CA LYS A 48 -8.89 22.47 -9.76
C LYS A 48 -9.68 22.55 -11.06
N ASP A 49 -9.78 23.71 -11.67
CA ASP A 49 -10.46 23.91 -12.95
C ASP A 49 -9.77 23.17 -14.11
N LYS A 50 -8.43 23.12 -14.09
CA LYS A 50 -7.64 22.33 -15.03
C LYS A 50 -7.79 20.84 -14.79
N LEU A 51 -7.74 20.41 -13.53
CA LEU A 51 -7.91 19.02 -13.11
C LEU A 51 -9.31 18.49 -13.48
N ALA A 52 -10.36 19.30 -13.31
CA ALA A 52 -11.74 18.96 -13.69
C ALA A 52 -11.92 18.65 -15.19
N LYS A 53 -11.01 19.10 -16.05
CA LYS A 53 -11.03 18.83 -17.50
C LYS A 53 -10.24 17.58 -17.88
N SER A 54 -9.52 16.97 -16.95
CA SER A 54 -8.74 15.75 -17.16
C SER A 54 -9.55 14.51 -16.80
N GLN A 55 -9.12 13.34 -17.29
CA GLN A 55 -9.70 12.03 -16.93
C GLN A 55 -8.60 11.06 -16.54
N TRP A 56 -8.88 10.26 -15.52
CA TRP A 56 -7.91 9.34 -14.92
C TRP A 56 -8.48 7.92 -14.80
N ASP A 57 -7.67 6.93 -15.08
CA ASP A 57 -8.05 5.52 -14.89
C ASP A 57 -8.08 5.14 -13.40
N LEU A 58 -7.14 5.66 -12.62
CA LEU A 58 -7.01 5.41 -11.19
C LEU A 58 -6.48 6.64 -10.47
N ILE A 59 -7.19 7.07 -9.44
CA ILE A 59 -6.70 8.04 -8.46
C ILE A 59 -6.59 7.36 -7.10
N VAL A 60 -5.43 7.48 -6.47
CA VAL A 60 -5.16 6.99 -5.11
C VAL A 60 -4.93 8.18 -4.19
N VAL A 61 -5.68 8.27 -3.11
CA VAL A 61 -5.47 9.28 -2.06
C VAL A 61 -4.99 8.57 -0.80
N ASP A 62 -3.76 8.86 -0.42
CA ASP A 62 -3.19 8.43 0.85
C ASP A 62 -3.56 9.42 1.96
N GLU A 63 -3.69 8.93 3.20
CA GLU A 63 -4.19 9.69 4.36
C GLU A 63 -5.54 10.37 4.05
N ALA A 64 -6.44 9.60 3.42
CA ALA A 64 -7.71 10.10 2.89
C ALA A 64 -8.66 10.64 3.96
N HIS A 65 -8.45 10.36 5.25
CA HIS A 65 -9.18 10.97 6.36
C HIS A 65 -9.08 12.51 6.36
N LYS A 66 -8.05 13.07 5.72
CA LYS A 66 -7.90 14.52 5.52
C LYS A 66 -8.94 15.12 4.57
N LEU A 67 -9.64 14.31 3.78
CA LEU A 67 -10.78 14.73 2.95
C LEU A 67 -12.07 14.78 3.80
N SER A 68 -12.06 15.57 4.84
CA SER A 68 -13.11 15.59 5.86
C SER A 68 -14.19 16.64 5.59
N ALA A 69 -15.42 16.33 5.99
CA ALA A 69 -16.53 17.26 6.13
C ALA A 69 -17.29 16.94 7.42
N ASN A 70 -18.00 17.88 7.97
CA ASN A 70 -18.79 17.70 9.18
C ASN A 70 -20.16 18.36 9.08
N TYR A 71 -21.10 17.95 9.92
CA TYR A 71 -22.40 18.59 10.03
C TYR A 71 -22.37 19.70 11.08
N PHE A 72 -22.82 20.90 10.70
CA PHE A 72 -23.15 21.98 11.60
C PHE A 72 -24.68 22.17 11.59
N GLY A 73 -25.35 21.60 12.57
CA GLY A 73 -26.81 21.52 12.60
C GLY A 73 -27.37 20.70 11.44
N THR A 74 -28.02 21.34 10.48
CA THR A 74 -28.54 20.69 9.25
C THR A 74 -27.67 20.93 8.01
N LYS A 75 -26.65 21.79 8.10
CA LYS A 75 -25.77 22.13 6.98
C LYS A 75 -24.49 21.30 7.04
N ILE A 76 -24.02 20.87 5.88
CA ILE A 76 -22.72 20.22 5.73
C ILE A 76 -21.67 21.34 5.56
N ASN A 77 -20.71 21.34 6.44
CA ASN A 77 -19.50 22.16 6.30
C ASN A 77 -18.44 21.33 5.57
N LYS A 78 -18.23 21.62 4.30
CA LYS A 78 -17.28 20.94 3.43
C LYS A 78 -15.94 21.68 3.45
N THR A 79 -14.88 21.02 3.84
CA THR A 79 -13.53 21.57 3.71
C THR A 79 -13.11 21.67 2.24
N LYS A 80 -12.12 22.51 1.93
CA LYS A 80 -11.55 22.59 0.57
C LYS A 80 -11.00 21.25 0.08
N ARG A 81 -10.49 20.44 1.01
CA ARG A 81 -10.00 19.09 0.72
C ARG A 81 -11.14 18.12 0.38
N PHE A 82 -12.26 18.21 1.09
CA PHE A 82 -13.45 17.41 0.78
C PHE A 82 -13.99 17.74 -0.63
N LEU A 83 -14.09 19.02 -0.96
CA LEU A 83 -14.50 19.47 -2.30
C LEU A 83 -13.55 18.96 -3.39
N LEU A 84 -12.24 18.91 -3.11
CA LEU A 84 -11.28 18.27 -3.99
C LEU A 84 -11.56 16.77 -4.11
N GLY A 85 -11.88 16.08 -3.01
CA GLY A 85 -12.24 14.66 -3.01
C GLY A 85 -13.45 14.36 -3.90
N GLU A 86 -14.50 15.18 -3.84
CA GLU A 86 -15.67 15.08 -4.72
C GLU A 86 -15.27 15.25 -6.20
N LEU A 87 -14.42 16.23 -6.50
CA LEU A 87 -13.89 16.43 -7.84
C LEU A 87 -13.10 15.20 -8.32
N LEU A 88 -12.16 14.70 -7.52
CA LEU A 88 -11.33 13.54 -7.86
C LEU A 88 -12.17 12.30 -8.15
N GLY A 89 -13.21 12.04 -7.33
CA GLY A 89 -14.15 10.95 -7.56
C GLY A 89 -14.93 11.07 -8.87
N SER A 90 -15.21 12.31 -9.32
CA SER A 90 -15.97 12.56 -10.57
C SER A 90 -15.14 12.40 -11.85
N ILE A 91 -13.81 12.54 -11.78
CA ILE A 91 -12.91 12.51 -12.96
C ILE A 91 -12.13 11.20 -13.09
N THR A 92 -12.32 10.25 -12.17
CA THR A 92 -11.62 8.96 -12.21
C THR A 92 -12.57 7.79 -12.37
N ARG A 93 -12.08 6.76 -13.06
CA ARG A 93 -12.81 5.49 -13.19
C ARG A 93 -12.72 4.65 -11.90
N ASN A 94 -11.55 4.65 -11.27
CA ASN A 94 -11.30 3.90 -10.04
C ASN A 94 -10.78 4.86 -8.99
N PHE A 95 -11.49 4.98 -7.86
CA PHE A 95 -11.12 5.86 -6.77
C PHE A 95 -10.75 5.04 -5.55
N LEU A 96 -9.48 5.09 -5.15
CA LEU A 96 -8.95 4.38 -4.00
C LEU A 96 -8.59 5.37 -2.89
N LEU A 97 -9.29 5.26 -1.76
CA LEU A 97 -9.03 6.04 -0.56
C LEU A 97 -8.32 5.15 0.46
N MET A 98 -7.11 5.52 0.87
CA MET A 98 -6.32 4.78 1.85
C MET A 98 -6.19 5.59 3.13
N THR A 99 -6.50 5.00 4.27
CA THR A 99 -6.37 5.63 5.59
C THR A 99 -6.30 4.60 6.70
N ALA A 100 -5.56 4.90 7.76
CA ALA A 100 -5.57 4.12 8.99
C ALA A 100 -6.84 4.39 9.82
N THR A 101 -7.38 5.62 9.72
CA THR A 101 -8.54 6.08 10.51
C THR A 101 -9.62 6.60 9.57
N PRO A 102 -10.57 5.73 9.13
CA PRO A 102 -11.57 6.11 8.14
C PRO A 102 -12.60 7.12 8.65
N HIS A 103 -12.77 7.24 9.95
CA HIS A 103 -13.65 8.25 10.57
C HIS A 103 -13.10 8.73 11.91
N SER A 104 -13.53 9.93 12.30
CA SER A 104 -13.19 10.60 13.57
C SER A 104 -14.11 10.19 14.73
N GLY A 105 -14.81 9.07 14.63
CA GLY A 105 -15.68 8.54 15.65
C GLY A 105 -17.17 8.89 15.54
N LYS A 106 -17.49 9.88 14.74
CA LYS A 106 -18.89 10.21 14.47
C LYS A 106 -19.34 9.50 13.19
N GLU A 107 -20.40 8.72 13.30
CA GLU A 107 -21.00 8.00 12.17
C GLU A 107 -21.41 8.95 11.04
N GLU A 108 -21.81 10.17 11.38
CA GLU A 108 -22.15 11.21 10.42
C GLU A 108 -20.94 11.61 9.55
N ASP A 109 -19.76 11.75 10.15
CA ASP A 109 -18.52 12.13 9.45
C ASP A 109 -18.01 10.97 8.58
N PHE A 110 -18.17 9.73 9.07
CA PHE A 110 -17.87 8.53 8.29
C PHE A 110 -18.76 8.41 7.04
N GLN A 111 -20.06 8.69 7.18
CA GLN A 111 -20.95 8.71 6.01
C GLN A 111 -20.58 9.78 4.99
N LEU A 112 -20.19 10.96 5.45
CA LEU A 112 -19.68 12.01 4.56
C LEU A 112 -18.39 11.56 3.85
N PHE A 113 -17.48 10.90 4.55
CA PHE A 113 -16.28 10.34 3.96
C PHE A 113 -16.63 9.28 2.89
N MET A 114 -17.51 8.33 3.20
CA MET A 114 -17.94 7.30 2.27
C MET A 114 -18.73 7.87 1.07
N SER A 115 -19.37 9.03 1.23
CA SER A 115 -20.05 9.72 0.13
C SER A 115 -19.12 10.17 -1.00
N LEU A 116 -17.80 10.24 -0.75
CA LEU A 116 -16.80 10.47 -1.79
C LEU A 116 -16.72 9.31 -2.79
N LEU A 117 -17.07 8.08 -2.35
CA LEU A 117 -17.12 6.89 -3.20
C LEU A 117 -18.48 6.72 -3.89
N ASP A 118 -19.57 6.95 -3.16
CA ASP A 118 -20.93 6.90 -3.70
C ASP A 118 -21.85 7.86 -2.91
N SER A 119 -22.09 9.03 -3.51
CA SER A 119 -22.89 10.10 -2.90
C SER A 119 -24.38 9.77 -2.74
N ASP A 120 -24.89 8.77 -3.45
CA ASP A 120 -26.29 8.35 -3.38
C ASP A 120 -26.52 7.30 -2.29
N ARG A 121 -25.58 6.36 -2.18
CA ARG A 121 -25.59 5.31 -1.16
C ARG A 121 -25.43 5.86 0.26
N PHE A 122 -24.72 6.98 0.41
CA PHE A 122 -24.45 7.63 1.69
C PHE A 122 -25.12 9.01 1.81
N TYR A 123 -26.18 9.25 1.08
CA TYR A 123 -26.89 10.52 1.08
C TYR A 123 -27.59 10.82 2.42
N GLY A 124 -27.55 12.11 2.83
CA GLY A 124 -28.29 12.64 3.96
C GLY A 124 -27.62 12.41 5.32
N LYS A 125 -28.20 13.02 6.37
CA LYS A 125 -27.66 12.97 7.73
C LYS A 125 -27.94 11.62 8.39
N PHE A 126 -26.95 11.07 9.12
CA PHE A 126 -27.15 9.86 9.93
C PHE A 126 -28.22 10.08 11.01
N ARG A 127 -29.06 9.08 11.23
CA ARG A 127 -30.08 9.07 12.28
C ARG A 127 -30.10 7.69 12.92
N ASP A 128 -29.99 7.64 14.25
CA ASP A 128 -29.95 6.41 15.02
C ASP A 128 -31.10 5.44 14.65
N GLY A 129 -30.74 4.19 14.44
CA GLY A 129 -31.66 3.08 14.14
C GLY A 129 -32.11 2.95 12.68
N ALA A 130 -31.91 3.97 11.82
CA ALA A 130 -32.36 3.96 10.43
C ALA A 130 -31.29 3.61 9.38
N HIS A 131 -30.01 3.61 9.75
CA HIS A 131 -28.92 3.71 8.76
C HIS A 131 -27.73 2.77 9.02
N LYS A 132 -27.92 1.48 9.20
CA LYS A 132 -26.81 0.54 9.01
C LYS A 132 -26.62 0.34 7.50
N VAL A 133 -25.58 0.91 6.93
CA VAL A 133 -25.18 0.68 5.54
C VAL A 133 -24.10 -0.41 5.53
N ASP A 134 -24.35 -1.47 4.78
CA ASP A 134 -23.31 -2.46 4.51
C ASP A 134 -22.24 -1.84 3.59
N VAL A 135 -21.02 -1.75 4.07
CA VAL A 135 -19.86 -1.19 3.34
C VAL A 135 -18.83 -2.25 2.97
N THR A 136 -19.13 -3.53 3.17
CA THR A 136 -18.19 -4.65 2.95
C THR A 136 -17.70 -4.79 1.53
N ASP A 137 -18.43 -4.27 0.53
CA ASP A 137 -18.03 -4.23 -0.87
C ASP A 137 -17.21 -2.98 -1.25
N LEU A 138 -17.28 -1.92 -0.44
CA LEU A 138 -16.58 -0.66 -0.67
C LEU A 138 -15.34 -0.46 0.19
N MET A 139 -15.26 -1.12 1.34
CA MET A 139 -14.20 -0.93 2.31
C MET A 139 -13.58 -2.26 2.73
N ARG A 140 -12.25 -2.26 2.85
CA ARG A 140 -11.47 -3.33 3.45
C ARG A 140 -10.69 -2.77 4.61
N ARG A 141 -10.87 -3.34 5.80
CA ARG A 141 -10.08 -3.00 6.98
C ARG A 141 -9.33 -4.25 7.45
N MET A 142 -8.04 -4.09 7.64
CA MET A 142 -7.17 -5.17 8.12
C MET A 142 -6.38 -4.64 9.32
N VAL A 143 -6.33 -5.43 10.38
CA VAL A 143 -5.57 -5.13 11.60
C VAL A 143 -4.27 -5.92 11.54
N LYS A 144 -3.14 -5.28 11.90
CA LYS A 144 -1.79 -5.89 11.78
C LYS A 144 -1.67 -7.19 12.57
N GLU A 145 -2.31 -7.26 13.72
CA GLU A 145 -2.30 -8.41 14.63
C GLU A 145 -3.01 -9.64 14.06
N ASP A 146 -3.96 -9.45 13.16
CA ASP A 146 -4.74 -10.53 12.53
C ASP A 146 -4.16 -11.00 11.19
N LEU A 147 -3.10 -10.34 10.70
CA LEU A 147 -2.48 -10.70 9.43
C LEU A 147 -1.52 -11.88 9.60
N LEU A 148 -1.73 -12.90 8.77
CA LEU A 148 -0.94 -14.11 8.73
C LEU A 148 -0.07 -14.18 7.48
N LYS A 149 1.09 -14.82 7.60
CA LYS A 149 1.85 -15.32 6.45
C LYS A 149 1.17 -16.55 5.88
N PHE A 150 1.56 -16.96 4.67
CA PHE A 150 1.00 -18.16 4.03
C PHE A 150 1.32 -19.48 4.77
N ASP A 151 2.26 -19.45 5.71
CA ASP A 151 2.56 -20.55 6.60
C ASP A 151 1.70 -20.55 7.90
N GLY A 152 0.76 -19.61 8.01
CA GLY A 152 -0.11 -19.45 9.17
C GLY A 152 0.53 -18.72 10.35
N THR A 153 1.80 -18.32 10.27
CA THR A 153 2.46 -17.53 11.31
C THR A 153 2.10 -16.04 11.21
N PRO A 154 2.13 -15.27 12.32
CA PRO A 154 1.87 -13.84 12.28
C PRO A 154 2.78 -13.11 11.28
N LEU A 155 2.19 -12.20 10.49
CA LEU A 155 2.94 -11.39 9.53
C LEU A 155 3.79 -10.34 10.22
N PHE A 156 3.32 -9.82 11.36
CA PHE A 156 4.02 -8.84 12.17
C PHE A 156 4.57 -9.48 13.45
N PRO A 157 5.78 -9.10 13.91
CA PRO A 157 6.33 -9.58 15.15
C PRO A 157 5.60 -9.02 16.37
N GLU A 158 5.82 -9.60 17.53
CA GLU A 158 5.28 -9.11 18.81
C GLU A 158 5.73 -7.66 19.06
N ARG A 159 4.85 -6.92 19.69
CA ARG A 159 5.04 -5.53 20.10
C ARG A 159 5.07 -5.43 21.63
N ARG A 160 6.09 -4.78 22.17
CA ARG A 160 6.28 -4.56 23.62
C ARG A 160 6.50 -3.09 23.91
N ALA A 161 5.63 -2.53 24.75
CA ALA A 161 5.75 -1.14 25.20
C ALA A 161 6.14 -1.10 26.68
N TYR A 162 7.01 -0.17 27.03
CA TYR A 162 7.51 0.03 28.37
C TYR A 162 7.38 1.50 28.76
N THR A 163 7.07 1.77 30.03
CA THR A 163 7.06 3.12 30.58
C THR A 163 8.28 3.31 31.46
N ALA A 164 9.15 4.25 31.08
CA ALA A 164 10.33 4.65 31.85
C ALA A 164 10.01 5.91 32.65
N ASN A 165 9.73 5.74 33.93
CA ASN A 165 9.37 6.85 34.82
C ASN A 165 10.60 7.47 35.44
N TYR A 166 10.65 8.82 35.48
CA TYR A 166 11.67 9.56 36.18
C TYR A 166 11.05 10.63 37.08
N LYS A 167 11.82 11.10 38.07
CA LYS A 167 11.45 12.20 38.96
C LYS A 167 12.30 13.42 38.68
N LEU A 168 11.69 14.60 38.72
CA LEU A 168 12.42 15.83 38.57
C LEU A 168 13.41 16.06 39.76
N SER A 169 14.52 16.72 39.48
CA SER A 169 15.35 17.30 40.53
C SER A 169 14.66 18.53 41.14
N ASP A 170 15.08 18.97 42.32
CA ASP A 170 14.49 20.14 42.98
C ASP A 170 14.57 21.41 42.08
N ALA A 171 15.65 21.56 41.31
CA ALA A 171 15.84 22.66 40.39
C ALA A 171 14.92 22.58 39.16
N GLU A 172 14.76 21.39 38.59
CA GLU A 172 13.83 21.13 37.49
C GLU A 172 12.38 21.31 37.94
N ALA A 173 12.02 20.81 39.14
CA ALA A 173 10.69 20.98 39.71
C ALA A 173 10.36 22.47 39.96
N ALA A 174 11.30 23.27 40.50
CA ALA A 174 11.12 24.68 40.69
C ALA A 174 10.90 25.44 39.36
N LEU A 175 11.68 25.10 38.31
CA LEU A 175 11.50 25.66 36.97
C LEU A 175 10.15 25.24 36.37
N TYR A 176 9.80 23.95 36.47
CA TYR A 176 8.52 23.44 36.00
C TYR A 176 7.36 24.19 36.62
N PHE A 177 7.38 24.40 37.93
CA PHE A 177 6.33 25.11 38.65
C PHE A 177 6.23 26.56 38.19
N ALA A 178 7.36 27.26 38.11
CA ALA A 178 7.40 28.67 37.71
C ALA A 178 6.89 28.92 36.28
N VAL A 179 7.29 28.10 35.33
CA VAL A 179 6.83 28.17 33.93
C VAL A 179 5.35 27.81 33.82
N THR A 180 4.92 26.74 34.52
CA THR A 180 3.51 26.31 34.52
C THR A 180 2.59 27.39 35.08
N GLU A 181 2.99 28.08 36.17
CA GLU A 181 2.22 29.25 36.73
C GLU A 181 2.17 30.41 35.72
N TYR A 182 3.29 30.75 35.08
CA TYR A 182 3.30 31.75 34.00
C TYR A 182 2.32 31.37 32.87
N VAL A 183 2.36 30.11 32.39
CA VAL A 183 1.45 29.62 31.35
C VAL A 183 -0.01 29.75 31.79
N LYS A 184 -0.33 29.34 33.01
CA LYS A 184 -1.67 29.43 33.60
C LYS A 184 -2.18 30.87 33.69
N GLU A 185 -1.35 31.80 34.22
CA GLU A 185 -1.69 33.20 34.36
C GLU A 185 -1.93 33.89 33.01
N GLU A 186 -1.07 33.64 32.01
CA GLU A 186 -1.21 34.17 30.66
C GLU A 186 -2.40 33.56 29.90
N MET A 187 -2.72 32.29 30.12
CA MET A 187 -3.94 31.66 29.59
C MET A 187 -5.20 32.33 30.16
N ASN A 188 -5.22 32.61 31.46
CA ASN A 188 -6.36 33.31 32.11
C ASN A 188 -6.51 34.73 31.57
N LYS A 189 -5.40 35.45 31.29
CA LYS A 189 -5.45 36.74 30.60
C LYS A 189 -5.96 36.62 29.17
N ALA A 190 -5.55 35.62 28.44
CA ALA A 190 -6.00 35.37 27.07
C ALA A 190 -7.51 35.05 27.01
N ASP A 191 -8.08 34.40 28.04
CA ASP A 191 -9.52 34.11 28.11
C ASP A 191 -10.37 35.40 28.18
N ASN A 192 -9.81 36.51 28.64
CA ASN A 192 -10.47 37.81 28.71
C ASN A 192 -10.32 38.63 27.43
N LEU A 193 -9.67 38.15 26.40
CA LEU A 193 -9.57 38.81 25.10
C LEU A 193 -10.92 38.73 24.37
N GLU A 194 -11.36 39.85 23.77
CA GLU A 194 -12.58 39.88 22.96
C GLU A 194 -12.42 39.19 21.59
N ASP A 195 -11.21 39.13 21.06
CA ASP A 195 -10.88 38.52 19.79
C ASP A 195 -10.62 37.00 19.96
N GLY A 196 -11.54 36.19 19.45
CA GLY A 196 -11.47 34.74 19.52
C GLY A 196 -10.25 34.14 18.81
N GLY A 197 -9.82 34.74 17.70
CA GLY A 197 -8.64 34.27 16.93
C GLY A 197 -7.35 34.49 17.74
N ARG A 198 -7.19 35.65 18.31
CA ARG A 198 -6.04 35.97 19.16
C ARG A 198 -5.99 35.12 20.44
N LYS A 199 -7.16 34.87 21.05
CA LYS A 199 -7.28 33.99 22.22
C LYS A 199 -6.77 32.57 21.87
N GLY A 200 -7.18 32.01 20.72
CA GLY A 200 -6.72 30.71 20.22
C GLY A 200 -5.21 30.70 20.01
N THR A 201 -4.66 31.70 19.34
CA THR A 201 -3.23 31.82 19.04
C THR A 201 -2.36 31.89 20.30
N VAL A 202 -2.76 32.70 21.30
CA VAL A 202 -2.05 32.77 22.58
C VAL A 202 -2.14 31.46 23.36
N GLY A 203 -3.32 30.87 23.43
CA GLY A 203 -3.51 29.54 24.07
C GLY A 203 -2.62 28.48 23.47
N PHE A 204 -2.54 28.42 22.14
CA PHE A 204 -1.66 27.49 21.41
C PHE A 204 -0.18 27.74 21.75
N ALA A 205 0.29 28.99 21.71
CA ALA A 205 1.67 29.33 22.03
C ALA A 205 2.07 28.90 23.45
N LEU A 206 1.20 29.15 24.43
CA LEU A 206 1.43 28.79 25.82
C LEU A 206 1.42 27.28 26.06
N THR A 207 0.54 26.57 25.36
CA THR A 207 0.50 25.10 25.39
C THR A 207 1.78 24.51 24.80
N SER A 208 2.25 25.03 23.65
CA SER A 208 3.51 24.61 23.06
C SER A 208 4.71 24.93 23.93
N LEU A 209 4.69 26.04 24.68
CA LEU A 209 5.73 26.36 25.64
C LEU A 209 5.80 25.33 26.78
N GLN A 210 4.64 24.87 27.27
CA GLN A 210 4.56 23.82 28.29
C GLN A 210 5.11 22.47 27.74
N ARG A 211 4.82 22.14 26.49
CA ARG A 211 5.37 20.95 25.83
C ARG A 211 6.91 21.01 25.74
N ARG A 212 7.46 22.19 25.44
CA ARG A 212 8.92 22.41 25.41
C ARG A 212 9.56 22.29 26.79
N LEU A 213 8.85 22.71 27.83
CA LEU A 213 9.28 22.52 29.23
C LEU A 213 9.37 21.04 29.60
N ALA A 214 8.38 20.23 29.20
CA ALA A 214 8.35 18.79 29.42
C ALA A 214 9.35 18.03 28.54
N SER A 215 9.81 18.65 27.44
CA SER A 215 10.75 18.04 26.50
C SER A 215 12.19 18.04 27.04
N SER A 216 12.79 19.22 27.26
CA SER A 216 14.13 19.31 27.83
C SER A 216 14.40 20.68 28.45
N PRO A 217 15.33 20.78 29.43
CA PRO A 217 15.77 22.08 29.96
C PRO A 217 16.33 23.01 28.89
N GLU A 218 17.01 22.48 27.89
CA GLU A 218 17.55 23.26 26.75
C GLU A 218 16.44 23.82 25.88
N ALA A 219 15.42 23.02 25.54
CA ALA A 219 14.31 23.48 24.69
C ALA A 219 13.53 24.63 25.32
N ILE A 220 13.22 24.56 26.62
CA ILE A 220 12.52 25.62 27.32
C ILE A 220 13.41 26.88 27.46
N TYR A 221 14.68 26.74 27.77
CA TYR A 221 15.64 27.86 27.86
C TYR A 221 15.70 28.64 26.53
N GLN A 222 15.90 27.91 25.40
CA GLN A 222 15.98 28.54 24.09
C GLN A 222 14.66 29.23 23.70
N SER A 223 13.52 28.63 24.03
CA SER A 223 12.19 29.19 23.72
C SER A 223 11.91 30.44 24.55
N LEU A 224 12.17 30.45 25.86
CA LEU A 224 12.00 31.63 26.71
C LEU A 224 12.90 32.78 26.23
N LYS A 225 14.14 32.47 25.85
CA LYS A 225 15.10 33.43 25.32
C LYS A 225 14.61 34.05 24.00
N ARG A 226 14.19 33.24 23.02
CA ARG A 226 13.68 33.70 21.72
C ARG A 226 12.43 34.58 21.93
N ARG A 227 11.48 34.10 22.74
CA ARG A 227 10.25 34.81 23.08
C ARG A 227 10.54 36.17 23.71
N ARG A 228 11.40 36.24 24.73
CA ARG A 228 11.80 37.47 25.36
C ARG A 228 12.42 38.45 24.35
N ILE A 229 13.34 38.00 23.50
CA ILE A 229 13.99 38.85 22.49
C ILE A 229 12.95 39.41 21.50
N LYS A 230 12.02 38.58 21.03
CA LYS A 230 10.97 39.01 20.10
C LYS A 230 10.02 40.01 20.72
N LEU A 231 9.56 39.73 21.96
CA LEU A 231 8.68 40.67 22.68
C LEU A 231 9.39 41.97 23.06
N SER A 232 10.69 41.95 23.42
CA SER A 232 11.50 43.14 23.67
C SER A 232 11.63 44.00 22.41
N LYS A 233 11.89 43.39 21.26
CA LYS A 233 11.94 44.11 19.98
C LYS A 233 10.59 44.77 19.67
N ARG A 234 9.50 44.06 19.87
CA ARG A 234 8.16 44.58 19.71
C ARG A 234 7.87 45.74 20.64
N LEU A 235 8.29 45.65 21.90
CA LEU A 235 8.15 46.75 22.85
C LEU A 235 8.88 48.01 22.38
N GLU A 236 10.06 47.92 21.78
CA GLU A 236 10.79 49.03 21.20
C GLU A 236 10.07 49.61 19.98
N GLU A 237 9.55 48.77 19.08
CA GLU A 237 8.76 49.19 17.93
C GLU A 237 7.49 49.96 18.34
N GLU A 238 6.77 49.45 19.35
CA GLU A 238 5.56 50.13 19.89
C GLU A 238 5.91 51.47 20.57
N LYS A 239 7.06 51.59 21.26
CA LYS A 239 7.55 52.85 21.82
C LYS A 239 7.90 53.88 20.75
N ILE A 240 8.47 53.47 19.62
CA ILE A 240 8.86 54.34 18.52
C ILE A 240 7.63 54.80 17.74
N ASN A 241 6.62 53.98 17.59
CA ASN A 241 5.42 54.26 16.80
C ASN A 241 4.45 55.26 17.46
N GLN A 242 4.66 55.73 18.68
CA GLN A 242 3.96 56.78 19.51
C GLN A 242 2.59 57.27 19.02
N ARG A 243 1.97 56.59 18.07
CA ARG A 243 0.63 56.86 17.56
C ARG A 243 -0.27 55.74 18.01
N GLY A 244 -1.08 55.97 19.04
CA GLY A 244 -2.23 55.29 19.58
C GLY A 244 -2.91 54.14 18.82
N ARG A 245 -2.16 53.23 18.20
CA ARG A 245 -2.66 51.96 17.68
C ARG A 245 -2.53 50.91 18.76
N SER A 246 -3.63 50.29 19.07
CA SER A 246 -3.68 49.15 19.99
C SER A 246 -2.76 48.03 19.51
N ILE A 247 -2.09 47.35 20.46
CA ILE A 247 -1.27 46.14 20.18
C ILE A 247 -2.09 45.09 19.38
N ALA A 248 -3.41 45.12 19.52
CA ALA A 248 -4.34 44.29 18.78
C ALA A 248 -4.28 44.49 17.26
N GLU A 249 -4.10 45.73 16.75
CA GLU A 249 -4.09 46.03 15.31
C GLU A 249 -2.83 45.51 14.59
N THR A 250 -1.73 45.32 15.32
CA THR A 250 -0.46 44.81 14.73
C THR A 250 -0.46 43.29 14.57
N MET A 251 -1.31 42.56 15.29
CA MET A 251 -1.45 41.12 15.16
C MET A 251 -2.31 40.65 13.96
N GLU A 252 -3.17 41.53 13.42
CA GLU A 252 -3.90 41.22 12.17
C GLU A 252 -2.98 40.90 10.98
N GLY A 253 -1.71 41.28 11.07
CA GLY A 253 -0.71 40.98 10.06
C GLY A 253 -0.15 39.56 10.08
N LEU A 254 -0.27 38.83 11.21
CA LEU A 254 0.18 37.45 11.35
C LEU A 254 -0.87 36.44 10.81
N ASP A 255 -2.14 36.76 10.93
CA ASP A 255 -3.27 35.91 10.53
C ASP A 255 -3.52 35.86 9.00
N ARG A 256 -2.83 36.71 8.21
CA ARG A 256 -3.13 36.91 6.79
C ARG A 256 -2.05 36.47 5.79
N LYS A 257 -1.06 35.71 6.19
CA LYS A 257 -0.22 35.05 5.18
C LYS A 257 -1.06 33.94 4.51
N GLN A 258 -1.21 34.05 3.18
CA GLN A 258 -1.87 33.04 2.35
C GLN A 258 -1.40 31.63 2.74
N GLY A 259 -2.28 30.83 3.35
CA GLY A 259 -2.01 29.44 3.66
C GLY A 259 -2.13 29.04 5.13
N MET A 260 -2.42 29.96 6.06
CA MET A 260 -2.66 29.60 7.47
C MET A 260 -4.05 28.98 7.68
N PRO A 261 -4.20 27.99 8.59
CA PRO A 261 -5.51 27.44 8.98
C PRO A 261 -6.39 28.53 9.56
N GLU A 262 -7.70 28.42 9.37
CA GLU A 262 -8.68 29.35 9.99
C GLU A 262 -8.71 29.21 11.53
N ASP A 263 -8.40 28.00 12.04
CA ASP A 263 -8.16 27.71 13.44
C ASP A 263 -6.71 27.27 13.65
N VAL A 264 -5.99 27.94 14.52
CA VAL A 264 -4.60 27.64 14.89
C VAL A 264 -4.47 26.25 15.50
N TRP A 265 -5.54 25.76 16.12
CA TRP A 265 -5.59 24.44 16.73
C TRP A 265 -5.68 23.30 15.72
N ASP A 266 -6.18 23.57 14.52
CA ASP A 266 -6.23 22.62 13.40
C ASP A 266 -4.93 22.61 12.57
N ALA A 267 -3.94 23.41 12.96
CA ALA A 267 -2.66 23.50 12.26
C ALA A 267 -1.93 22.13 12.21
N ASP A 268 -2.07 21.33 13.26
CA ASP A 268 -1.47 19.99 13.37
C ASP A 268 -1.98 19.01 12.31
N ASP A 269 -3.28 19.09 11.99
CA ASP A 269 -3.92 18.25 10.97
C ASP A 269 -3.90 18.90 9.58
N SER A 270 -3.72 20.22 9.49
CA SER A 270 -3.88 21.00 8.27
C SER A 270 -2.58 21.37 7.58
N LEU A 271 -1.46 21.43 8.27
CA LEU A 271 -0.14 21.75 7.71
C LEU A 271 0.67 20.48 7.47
N SER A 272 1.65 20.56 6.55
CA SER A 272 2.67 19.54 6.51
C SER A 272 3.46 19.56 7.82
N PRO A 273 4.01 18.42 8.29
CA PRO A 273 4.79 18.41 9.52
C PRO A 273 5.96 19.41 9.51
N GLU A 274 6.52 19.70 8.34
CA GLU A 274 7.58 20.69 8.13
C GLU A 274 7.07 22.11 8.32
N ASP A 275 5.94 22.44 7.68
CA ASP A 275 5.31 23.76 7.79
C ASP A 275 4.74 23.97 9.21
N TYR A 276 4.29 22.88 9.88
CA TYR A 276 3.82 22.93 11.26
C TYR A 276 4.93 23.27 12.24
N GLU A 277 6.13 22.66 12.11
CA GLU A 277 7.28 22.95 12.98
C GLU A 277 7.70 24.44 12.88
N GLU A 278 7.74 24.99 11.66
CA GLU A 278 8.05 26.41 11.43
C GLU A 278 6.95 27.34 11.97
N PHE A 279 5.69 26.98 11.75
CA PHE A 279 4.53 27.72 12.23
C PHE A 279 4.49 27.75 13.76
N GLU A 280 4.63 26.59 14.41
CA GLU A 280 4.65 26.50 15.88
C GLU A 280 5.74 27.38 16.48
N GLU A 281 6.95 27.36 15.91
CA GLU A 281 8.07 28.18 16.39
C GLU A 281 7.76 29.68 16.26
N GLN A 282 7.19 30.11 15.13
CA GLN A 282 6.81 31.52 14.93
C GLN A 282 5.73 31.97 15.92
N VAL A 283 4.71 31.15 16.14
CA VAL A 283 3.59 31.50 17.04
C VAL A 283 4.05 31.53 18.49
N VAL A 284 4.82 30.55 18.95
CA VAL A 284 5.38 30.50 20.31
C VAL A 284 6.21 31.74 20.64
N ASP A 285 7.01 32.20 19.68
CA ASP A 285 7.91 33.32 19.89
C ASP A 285 7.21 34.68 19.91
N GLN A 286 6.03 34.84 19.28
CA GLN A 286 5.43 36.16 19.01
C GLN A 286 4.06 36.39 19.67
N ALA A 287 3.30 35.34 19.97
CA ALA A 287 1.95 35.48 20.53
C ALA A 287 1.99 36.01 22.00
N THR A 288 1.18 36.98 22.34
CA THR A 288 1.09 37.55 23.70
C THR A 288 -0.35 37.95 24.06
N ALA A 289 -0.73 37.77 25.31
CA ALA A 289 -1.99 38.22 25.89
C ALA A 289 -1.97 39.73 26.30
N ALA A 290 -0.80 40.37 26.26
CA ALA A 290 -0.64 41.78 26.67
C ALA A 290 -1.50 42.70 25.82
N GLN A 291 -2.27 43.57 26.47
CA GLN A 291 -3.13 44.57 25.83
C GLN A 291 -2.49 45.97 25.85
N THR A 292 -1.60 46.19 26.79
CA THR A 292 -0.94 47.51 26.99
C THR A 292 0.59 47.34 26.95
N ILE A 293 1.29 48.50 26.76
CA ILE A 293 2.76 48.53 26.82
C ILE A 293 3.27 48.12 28.22
N ASP A 294 2.53 48.42 29.27
CA ASP A 294 2.91 48.05 30.62
C ASP A 294 2.70 46.55 30.89
N ASP A 295 1.65 45.95 30.35
CA ASP A 295 1.47 44.50 30.39
C ASP A 295 2.62 43.80 29.66
N LEU A 296 3.02 44.32 28.50
CA LEU A 296 4.13 43.74 27.72
C LEU A 296 5.47 43.85 28.45
N ARG A 297 5.71 44.96 29.16
CA ARG A 297 6.88 45.10 30.02
C ARG A 297 6.87 44.13 31.18
N ALA A 298 5.72 43.96 31.84
CA ALA A 298 5.57 43.01 32.94
C ALA A 298 5.86 41.56 32.46
N GLU A 299 5.31 41.16 31.30
CA GLU A 299 5.58 39.83 30.70
C GLU A 299 7.06 39.66 30.40
N ILE A 300 7.75 40.65 29.82
CA ILE A 300 9.18 40.58 29.52
C ILE A 300 10.01 40.36 30.77
N LEU A 301 9.68 41.05 31.90
CA LEU A 301 10.38 40.88 33.18
C LEU A 301 10.20 39.45 33.75
N ILE A 302 8.99 38.88 33.62
CA ILE A 302 8.72 37.49 34.03
C ILE A 302 9.55 36.54 33.17
N LEU A 303 9.56 36.74 31.87
CA LEU A 303 10.35 35.93 30.93
C LEU A 303 11.85 36.04 31.22
N GLU A 304 12.38 37.18 31.60
CA GLU A 304 13.79 37.36 31.98
C GLU A 304 14.15 36.56 33.23
N ALA A 305 13.26 36.53 34.22
CA ALA A 305 13.45 35.72 35.43
C ALA A 305 13.39 34.20 35.11
N LEU A 306 12.41 33.78 34.32
CA LEU A 306 12.26 32.37 33.89
C LEU A 306 13.44 31.91 33.02
N GLU A 307 13.93 32.75 32.08
CA GLU A 307 15.14 32.47 31.28
C GLU A 307 16.36 32.28 32.18
N GLY A 308 16.50 33.15 33.23
CA GLY A 308 17.57 33.04 34.23
C GLY A 308 17.53 31.71 34.99
N GLN A 309 16.35 31.28 35.44
CA GLN A 309 16.15 30.01 36.10
C GLN A 309 16.45 28.83 35.16
N ALA A 310 15.90 28.84 33.93
CA ALA A 310 16.13 27.81 32.93
C ALA A 310 17.62 27.68 32.60
N LYS A 311 18.32 28.82 32.45
CA LYS A 311 19.76 28.86 32.25
C LYS A 311 20.55 28.20 33.41
N GLN A 312 20.12 28.45 34.66
CA GLN A 312 20.75 27.80 35.83
C GLN A 312 20.56 26.28 35.80
N VAL A 313 19.36 25.77 35.47
CA VAL A 313 19.10 24.33 35.31
C VAL A 313 19.99 23.73 34.25
N VAL A 314 20.06 24.31 33.03
CA VAL A 314 20.93 23.86 31.96
C VAL A 314 22.40 23.78 32.39
N HIS A 315 22.90 24.81 33.10
CA HIS A 315 24.30 24.88 33.57
C HIS A 315 24.59 23.97 34.78
N SER A 316 23.58 23.56 35.54
CA SER A 316 23.77 22.68 36.69
C SER A 316 24.18 21.26 36.25
N GLY A 317 23.91 20.91 35.00
CA GLY A 317 24.14 19.58 34.45
C GLY A 317 23.16 18.52 35.00
N GLN A 318 22.20 18.93 35.84
CA GLN A 318 21.15 18.04 36.35
C GLN A 318 20.01 17.96 35.33
N ASP A 319 19.90 16.82 34.67
CA ASP A 319 18.81 16.50 33.72
C ASP A 319 18.38 15.04 33.98
N ARG A 320 17.33 14.90 34.77
CA ARG A 320 16.82 13.58 35.20
C ARG A 320 16.24 12.77 34.03
N LYS A 321 15.69 13.46 33.06
CA LYS A 321 15.16 12.81 31.85
C LYS A 321 16.28 12.21 31.01
N TRP A 322 17.37 12.97 30.85
CA TRP A 322 18.60 12.45 30.22
C TRP A 322 19.23 11.33 31.03
N ASP A 323 19.29 11.46 32.36
CA ASP A 323 19.83 10.40 33.23
C ASP A 323 19.08 9.10 33.02
N GLU A 324 17.75 9.15 32.90
CA GLU A 324 16.94 7.94 32.64
C GLU A 324 17.17 7.38 31.26
N LEU A 325 17.19 8.22 30.20
CA LEU A 325 17.54 7.78 28.86
C LEU A 325 18.95 7.15 28.82
N SER A 326 19.93 7.75 29.48
CA SER A 326 21.29 7.24 29.56
C SER A 326 21.35 5.86 30.23
N LYS A 327 20.57 5.67 31.30
CA LYS A 327 20.44 4.34 31.93
C LYS A 327 19.82 3.30 31.00
N LEU A 328 18.75 3.69 30.29
CA LEU A 328 18.13 2.80 29.30
C LEU A 328 19.16 2.38 28.24
N LEU A 329 19.91 3.32 27.70
CA LEU A 329 20.89 3.05 26.63
C LEU A 329 22.03 2.14 27.09
N GLN A 330 22.44 2.21 28.38
CA GLN A 330 23.59 1.49 28.89
C GLN A 330 23.21 0.17 29.54
N ASN A 331 22.06 0.06 30.19
CA ASN A 331 21.72 -1.03 31.08
C ASN A 331 20.58 -1.95 30.59
N THR A 332 19.87 -1.57 29.52
CA THR A 332 18.77 -2.39 29.02
C THR A 332 19.29 -3.47 28.08
N PRO A 333 19.15 -4.76 28.40
CA PRO A 333 19.73 -5.85 27.61
C PRO A 333 19.25 -5.85 26.16
N GLU A 334 18.00 -5.49 25.91
CA GLU A 334 17.40 -5.43 24.56
C GLU A 334 18.05 -4.37 23.67
N MET A 335 18.67 -3.37 24.26
CA MET A 335 19.37 -2.29 23.53
C MET A 335 20.79 -2.64 23.12
N LEU A 336 21.32 -3.74 23.63
CA LEU A 336 22.70 -4.18 23.38
C LEU A 336 22.70 -5.43 22.48
N ASP A 337 23.69 -5.55 21.62
CA ASP A 337 23.95 -6.77 20.86
C ASP A 337 24.77 -7.79 21.70
N ALA A 338 25.05 -8.96 21.12
CA ALA A 338 25.81 -10.01 21.79
C ALA A 338 27.24 -9.57 22.18
N ASP A 339 27.79 -8.55 21.52
CA ASP A 339 29.10 -7.98 21.80
C ASP A 339 29.05 -6.82 22.81
N GLY A 340 27.87 -6.51 23.36
CA GLY A 340 27.64 -5.40 24.27
C GLY A 340 27.62 -4.02 23.63
N ARG A 341 27.45 -3.95 22.30
CA ARG A 341 27.36 -2.70 21.55
C ARG A 341 25.92 -2.28 21.39
N GLN A 342 25.68 -0.96 21.30
CA GLN A 342 24.35 -0.41 21.03
C GLN A 342 23.78 -0.96 19.73
N ARG A 343 22.59 -1.54 19.80
CA ARG A 343 21.80 -1.92 18.62
C ARG A 343 21.22 -0.68 17.94
N LYS A 344 20.75 -0.83 16.69
CA LYS A 344 20.10 0.27 15.97
C LYS A 344 18.82 0.69 16.69
N LEU A 345 18.75 1.97 17.05
CA LEU A 345 17.72 2.56 17.86
C LEU A 345 17.22 3.86 17.24
N ILE A 346 15.92 4.10 17.33
CA ILE A 346 15.30 5.36 16.94
C ILE A 346 14.79 6.08 18.18
N ILE A 347 15.13 7.35 18.31
CA ILE A 347 14.63 8.20 19.40
C ILE A 347 13.83 9.33 18.79
N PHE A 348 12.56 9.41 19.16
CA PHE A 348 11.66 10.49 18.77
C PHE A 348 11.59 11.58 19.83
N THR A 349 11.64 12.82 19.37
CA THR A 349 11.37 14.04 20.17
C THR A 349 10.49 14.99 19.36
N GLU A 350 9.73 15.84 20.02
CA GLU A 350 8.87 16.80 19.33
C GLU A 350 9.65 18.03 18.83
N HIS A 351 10.73 18.44 19.53
CA HIS A 351 11.38 19.73 19.32
C HIS A 351 12.82 19.59 18.80
N LYS A 352 13.15 20.40 17.80
CA LYS A 352 14.50 20.48 17.21
C LYS A 352 15.59 20.85 18.23
N ASP A 353 15.28 21.72 19.18
CA ASP A 353 16.24 22.10 20.23
C ASP A 353 16.61 20.89 21.10
N THR A 354 15.63 20.06 21.48
CA THR A 354 15.86 18.81 22.20
C THR A 354 16.61 17.80 21.34
N LEU A 355 16.30 17.70 20.06
CA LEU A 355 16.99 16.81 19.13
C LEU A 355 18.48 17.13 19.06
N ASN A 356 18.84 18.41 18.90
CA ASN A 356 20.22 18.85 18.88
C ASN A 356 20.95 18.59 20.22
N TYR A 357 20.25 18.85 21.33
CA TYR A 357 20.74 18.58 22.67
C TYR A 357 21.04 17.08 22.86
N LEU A 358 20.12 16.21 22.51
CA LEU A 358 20.31 14.75 22.58
C LEU A 358 21.45 14.26 21.70
N ALA A 359 21.60 14.83 20.51
CA ALA A 359 22.69 14.45 19.61
C ALA A 359 24.07 14.64 20.25
N VAL A 360 24.29 15.79 20.87
CA VAL A 360 25.54 16.08 21.58
C VAL A 360 25.74 15.11 22.74
N LYS A 361 24.73 14.86 23.54
CA LYS A 361 24.79 13.98 24.73
C LYS A 361 25.06 12.53 24.33
N ILE A 362 24.34 12.02 23.33
CA ILE A 362 24.45 10.60 22.89
C ILE A 362 25.80 10.36 22.19
N ARG A 363 26.26 11.28 21.35
CA ARG A 363 27.61 11.19 20.76
C ARG A 363 28.69 11.15 21.82
N GLY A 364 28.57 11.99 22.86
CA GLY A 364 29.46 11.93 23.99
C GLY A 364 29.41 10.64 24.77
N LEU A 365 28.21 10.03 24.92
CA LEU A 365 28.01 8.75 25.61
C LEU A 365 28.60 7.57 24.83
N ILE A 366 28.38 7.52 23.52
CA ILE A 366 28.84 6.44 22.63
C ILE A 366 30.32 6.63 22.25
N GLY A 367 30.85 7.86 22.31
CA GLY A 367 32.22 8.18 21.96
C GLY A 367 32.50 8.21 20.46
N SER A 368 31.48 8.36 19.61
CA SER A 368 31.59 8.43 18.14
C SER A 368 30.63 9.47 17.56
N GLU A 369 31.17 10.36 16.74
CA GLU A 369 30.37 11.37 16.02
C GLU A 369 29.46 10.75 14.94
N GLU A 370 29.93 9.68 14.28
CA GLU A 370 29.25 9.01 13.17
C GLU A 370 28.12 8.09 13.63
N SER A 371 28.09 7.75 14.93
CA SER A 371 27.10 6.83 15.51
C SER A 371 25.67 7.41 15.54
N VAL A 372 25.52 8.73 15.44
CA VAL A 372 24.24 9.43 15.59
C VAL A 372 23.92 10.25 14.36
N VAL A 373 22.81 9.94 13.74
CA VAL A 373 22.23 10.69 12.63
C VAL A 373 20.93 11.38 13.04
N MET A 374 20.59 12.49 12.37
CA MET A 374 19.44 13.31 12.71
C MET A 374 18.54 13.57 11.52
N ILE A 375 17.24 13.53 11.72
CA ILE A 375 16.24 13.92 10.74
C ILE A 375 15.20 14.85 11.41
N HIS A 376 15.00 16.03 10.85
CA HIS A 376 13.97 17.02 11.29
C HIS A 376 13.39 17.75 10.09
N GLY A 377 12.35 18.56 10.28
CA GLY A 377 11.64 19.26 9.22
C GLY A 377 12.53 20.11 8.30
N GLY A 378 13.55 20.76 8.83
CA GLY A 378 14.47 21.59 8.07
C GLY A 378 15.52 20.85 7.22
N VAL A 379 15.57 19.49 7.26
CA VAL A 379 16.52 18.70 6.44
C VAL A 379 15.95 18.52 5.03
N LYS A 380 16.72 18.88 4.00
CA LYS A 380 16.32 18.72 2.60
C LYS A 380 16.08 17.25 2.25
N ARG A 381 15.15 16.98 1.32
CA ARG A 381 14.76 15.62 0.90
C ARG A 381 15.92 14.73 0.49
N GLU A 382 16.87 15.27 -0.26
CA GLU A 382 18.05 14.50 -0.71
C GLU A 382 18.97 14.09 0.47
N ASP A 383 19.12 14.98 1.44
CA ASP A 383 19.93 14.72 2.63
C ASP A 383 19.20 13.77 3.59
N ARG A 384 17.86 13.84 3.68
CA ARG A 384 17.06 12.82 4.41
C ARG A 384 17.30 11.42 3.85
N ARG A 385 17.31 11.29 2.53
CA ARG A 385 17.58 10.01 1.88
C ARG A 385 18.96 9.47 2.21
N LYS A 386 19.98 10.32 2.15
CA LYS A 386 21.36 9.94 2.54
C LYS A 386 21.44 9.48 4.00
N VAL A 387 20.78 10.22 4.91
CA VAL A 387 20.73 9.85 6.34
C VAL A 387 20.04 8.51 6.56
N GLN A 388 18.93 8.24 5.84
CA GLN A 388 18.24 6.96 5.91
C GLN A 388 19.11 5.81 5.36
N GLU A 389 19.80 6.03 4.25
CA GLU A 389 20.72 5.05 3.66
C GLU A 389 21.89 4.76 4.60
N LEU A 390 22.47 5.78 5.24
CA LEU A 390 23.51 5.63 6.27
C LEU A 390 22.97 4.81 7.44
N PHE A 391 21.84 5.20 8.02
CA PHE A 391 21.24 4.45 9.13
C PHE A 391 20.91 3.00 8.76
N ARG A 392 20.51 2.74 7.51
CA ARG A 392 20.17 1.39 7.05
C ARG A 392 21.42 0.52 6.85
N ASN A 393 22.45 1.05 6.19
CA ASN A 393 23.54 0.25 5.62
C ASN A 393 24.84 0.33 6.41
N ASP A 394 25.07 1.41 7.14
CA ASP A 394 26.29 1.59 7.92
C ASP A 394 26.14 0.95 9.31
N PRO A 395 27.01 -0.01 9.68
CA PRO A 395 26.97 -0.67 10.99
C PRO A 395 27.40 0.25 12.13
N ASP A 396 28.15 1.32 11.87
CA ASP A 396 28.62 2.25 12.89
C ASP A 396 27.58 3.33 13.22
N THR A 397 26.65 3.60 12.31
CA THR A 397 25.48 4.47 12.53
C THR A 397 24.41 3.69 13.30
N ARG A 398 24.26 3.97 14.60
CA ARG A 398 23.45 3.16 15.53
C ARG A 398 22.22 3.85 16.05
N VAL A 399 22.24 5.18 16.21
CA VAL A 399 21.12 5.95 16.74
C VAL A 399 20.63 6.95 15.72
N MET A 400 19.33 6.91 15.43
CA MET A 400 18.64 7.93 14.66
C MET A 400 17.78 8.78 15.60
N LEU A 401 18.03 10.09 15.60
CA LEU A 401 17.17 11.07 16.25
C LEU A 401 16.22 11.67 15.23
N ALA A 402 14.93 11.68 15.53
CA ALA A 402 13.91 12.17 14.60
C ALA A 402 12.88 13.07 15.30
N THR A 403 12.41 14.13 14.61
CA THR A 403 11.17 14.81 14.96
C THR A 403 10.00 14.18 14.21
N ASP A 404 8.76 14.42 14.65
CA ASP A 404 7.56 13.94 13.97
C ASP A 404 7.50 14.38 12.51
N ALA A 405 7.90 15.62 12.24
CA ALA A 405 8.00 16.23 10.91
C ALA A 405 8.89 15.42 9.94
N ALA A 406 9.86 14.72 10.46
CA ALA A 406 10.81 13.94 9.66
C ALA A 406 10.44 12.44 9.62
N GLY A 407 9.60 12.00 10.56
CA GLY A 407 9.19 10.60 10.67
C GLY A 407 8.23 10.16 9.57
N GLU A 408 7.49 11.05 8.92
CA GLU A 408 6.56 10.68 7.86
C GLU A 408 7.26 10.18 6.59
N GLY A 409 6.79 9.06 6.06
CA GLY A 409 7.31 8.47 4.82
C GLY A 409 8.66 7.73 4.92
N VAL A 410 9.25 7.62 6.12
CA VAL A 410 10.54 6.95 6.34
C VAL A 410 10.31 5.48 6.71
N ASN A 411 11.03 4.57 6.01
CA ASN A 411 11.04 3.15 6.34
C ASN A 411 12.30 2.82 7.16
N LEU A 412 12.09 2.45 8.42
CA LEU A 412 13.16 2.19 9.40
C LEU A 412 13.12 0.76 9.95
N GLN A 413 12.69 -0.21 9.16
CA GLN A 413 12.58 -1.63 9.54
C GLN A 413 13.89 -2.28 9.98
N ASN A 414 15.03 -1.68 9.68
CA ASN A 414 16.33 -2.14 10.13
C ASN A 414 16.61 -1.87 11.62
N ALA A 415 15.69 -1.17 12.30
CA ALA A 415 15.65 -1.03 13.75
C ALA A 415 14.34 -1.63 14.27
N ASN A 416 14.42 -2.33 15.39
CA ASN A 416 13.29 -2.85 16.14
C ASN A 416 13.15 -2.20 17.52
N LEU A 417 14.00 -1.23 17.83
CA LEU A 417 14.04 -0.51 19.10
C LEU A 417 13.65 0.96 18.88
N MET A 418 12.79 1.48 19.75
CA MET A 418 12.32 2.86 19.70
C MET A 418 12.21 3.44 21.10
N VAL A 419 12.55 4.71 21.24
CA VAL A 419 12.31 5.50 22.43
C VAL A 419 11.50 6.74 22.05
N ASN A 420 10.37 6.96 22.69
CA ASN A 420 9.69 8.24 22.72
C ASN A 420 10.29 9.05 23.88
N TYR A 421 11.21 9.95 23.55
CA TYR A 421 11.74 10.89 24.53
C TYR A 421 10.67 11.87 24.95
N ASP A 422 9.87 12.38 24.00
CA ASP A 422 8.67 13.15 24.23
C ASP A 422 7.44 12.41 23.74
N LEU A 423 6.37 12.44 24.54
CA LEU A 423 5.09 11.88 24.18
C LEU A 423 4.25 12.94 23.46
N PRO A 424 3.77 12.63 22.26
CA PRO A 424 2.90 13.57 21.52
C PRO A 424 1.53 13.66 22.20
N TRP A 425 0.96 14.84 22.17
CA TRP A 425 -0.38 15.07 22.72
C TRP A 425 -1.50 14.50 21.82
N ASN A 426 -1.19 14.24 20.56
CA ASN A 426 -2.06 13.50 19.66
C ASN A 426 -1.70 12.02 19.72
N PRO A 427 -2.59 11.14 20.24
CA PRO A 427 -2.31 9.71 20.40
C PRO A 427 -2.07 8.99 19.07
N ASN A 428 -2.63 9.45 17.96
CA ASN A 428 -2.39 8.90 16.63
C ASN A 428 -0.91 8.99 16.22
N ARG A 429 -0.19 10.01 16.68
CA ARG A 429 1.25 10.14 16.41
C ARG A 429 2.09 9.08 17.09
N LEU A 430 1.67 8.56 18.26
CA LEU A 430 2.35 7.42 18.90
C LEU A 430 2.31 6.18 18.00
N GLU A 431 1.16 5.89 17.41
CA GLU A 431 1.00 4.78 16.45
C GLU A 431 1.78 5.03 15.16
N GLN A 432 1.73 6.25 14.64
CA GLN A 432 2.49 6.61 13.45
C GLN A 432 4.00 6.45 13.67
N ARG A 433 4.53 6.87 14.83
CA ARG A 433 5.93 6.67 15.20
C ARG A 433 6.27 5.18 15.28
N PHE A 434 5.47 4.41 16.01
CA PHE A 434 5.69 2.97 16.15
C PHE A 434 5.59 2.23 14.80
N GLY A 435 4.66 2.64 13.95
CA GLY A 435 4.52 2.14 12.58
C GLY A 435 5.76 2.33 11.69
N ARG A 436 6.80 3.05 12.13
CA ARG A 436 8.06 3.19 11.40
C ARG A 436 8.97 1.98 11.55
N ILE A 437 8.90 1.28 12.67
CA ILE A 437 9.67 0.06 12.95
C ILE A 437 8.83 -1.21 12.80
N HIS A 438 7.54 -1.15 13.14
CA HIS A 438 6.60 -2.27 13.10
C HIS A 438 5.88 -2.31 11.75
N ARG A 439 6.56 -2.86 10.75
CA ARG A 439 6.11 -2.95 9.34
C ARG A 439 6.30 -4.35 8.77
N ILE A 440 5.65 -4.64 7.64
CA ILE A 440 5.86 -5.87 6.88
C ILE A 440 7.36 -6.03 6.56
N GLY A 441 7.94 -7.18 6.90
CA GLY A 441 9.36 -7.48 6.74
C GLY A 441 10.20 -7.31 8.00
N GLN A 442 9.64 -6.78 9.09
CA GLN A 442 10.27 -6.86 10.41
C GLN A 442 10.14 -8.27 10.97
N THR A 443 11.26 -8.83 11.41
CA THR A 443 11.34 -10.20 11.94
C THR A 443 11.59 -10.26 13.43
N GLU A 444 12.02 -9.16 14.04
CA GLU A 444 12.36 -9.09 15.45
C GLU A 444 11.25 -8.44 16.28
N VAL A 445 11.10 -8.86 17.53
CA VAL A 445 10.19 -8.22 18.50
C VAL A 445 10.50 -6.72 18.56
N CYS A 446 9.45 -5.89 18.40
CA CYS A 446 9.57 -4.44 18.45
C CYS A 446 9.41 -3.94 19.89
N HIS A 447 10.39 -3.22 20.39
CA HIS A 447 10.42 -2.66 21.73
C HIS A 447 10.27 -1.14 21.68
N LEU A 448 9.36 -0.61 22.49
CA LEU A 448 9.05 0.81 22.59
C LEU A 448 9.16 1.27 24.05
N TRP A 449 10.00 2.26 24.33
CA TRP A 449 10.08 2.91 25.65
C TRP A 449 9.50 4.31 25.58
N ASN A 450 8.60 4.59 26.53
CA ASN A 450 8.01 5.91 26.72
C ASN A 450 8.61 6.55 27.97
N VAL A 451 9.28 7.71 27.84
CA VAL A 451 9.91 8.40 28.96
C VAL A 451 8.91 9.39 29.57
N VAL A 452 8.55 9.19 30.83
CA VAL A 452 7.48 9.95 31.51
C VAL A 452 7.96 10.57 32.81
N ALA A 453 7.73 11.87 32.98
CA ALA A 453 7.96 12.57 34.25
C ALA A 453 6.77 12.34 35.20
N ALA A 454 6.85 11.36 36.11
CA ALA A 454 5.74 10.92 36.93
C ALA A 454 5.14 12.01 37.87
N GLU A 455 5.90 13.06 38.17
CA GLU A 455 5.50 14.13 39.09
C GLU A 455 5.00 15.40 38.39
N THR A 456 4.93 15.42 37.04
CA THR A 456 4.35 16.54 36.29
C THR A 456 2.85 16.34 36.09
N ARG A 457 2.10 17.43 35.89
CA ARG A 457 0.65 17.37 35.67
C ARG A 457 0.27 16.57 34.43
N GLU A 458 0.97 16.78 33.33
CA GLU A 458 0.84 16.01 32.10
C GLU A 458 1.36 14.57 32.23
N GLY A 459 2.44 14.39 32.97
CA GLY A 459 3.04 13.07 33.20
C GLY A 459 2.13 12.11 33.94
N GLU A 460 1.38 12.60 34.94
CA GLU A 460 0.37 11.80 35.65
C GLU A 460 -0.74 11.32 34.71
N VAL A 461 -1.18 12.16 33.78
CA VAL A 461 -2.19 11.79 32.77
C VAL A 461 -1.64 10.72 31.84
N PHE A 462 -0.41 10.92 31.32
CA PHE A 462 0.22 9.93 30.44
C PHE A 462 0.50 8.62 31.15
N GLN A 463 0.96 8.65 32.39
CA GLN A 463 1.22 7.41 33.16
C GLN A 463 -0.07 6.60 33.33
N LYS A 464 -1.16 7.24 33.74
CA LYS A 464 -2.47 6.57 33.87
C LYS A 464 -2.96 6.00 32.53
N LEU A 465 -2.79 6.76 31.46
CA LEU A 465 -3.12 6.33 30.12
C LEU A 465 -2.35 5.08 29.71
N LEU A 466 -1.02 5.10 29.84
CA LEU A 466 -0.14 3.99 29.42
C LEU A 466 -0.34 2.74 30.28
N ASP A 467 -0.50 2.91 31.63
CA ASP A 467 -0.77 1.80 32.54
C ASP A 467 -2.09 1.10 32.21
N LYS A 468 -3.13 1.88 31.91
CA LYS A 468 -4.44 1.34 31.53
C LYS A 468 -4.39 0.65 30.17
N LEU A 469 -3.71 1.24 29.19
CA LEU A 469 -3.51 0.63 27.88
C LEU A 469 -2.79 -0.72 27.94
N GLU A 470 -1.81 -0.85 28.84
CA GLU A 470 -1.09 -2.13 29.01
C GLU A 470 -1.98 -3.21 29.64
N ILE A 471 -2.90 -2.82 30.55
CA ILE A 471 -3.90 -3.73 31.11
C ILE A 471 -4.85 -4.20 30.02
N GLU A 472 -5.41 -3.27 29.26
CA GLU A 472 -6.37 -3.56 28.19
C GLU A 472 -5.73 -4.31 27.02
N ARG A 473 -4.45 -4.05 26.70
CA ARG A 473 -3.69 -4.83 25.72
C ARG A 473 -3.66 -6.32 26.05
N LYS A 474 -3.48 -6.65 27.31
CA LYS A 474 -3.50 -8.04 27.77
C LYS A 474 -4.87 -8.68 27.67
N ALA A 475 -5.92 -7.89 27.88
CA ALA A 475 -7.32 -8.35 27.80
C ALA A 475 -7.82 -8.51 26.35
N LEU A 476 -7.44 -7.58 25.46
CA LEU A 476 -7.98 -7.44 24.10
C LEU A 476 -7.01 -7.85 22.98
N GLY A 477 -5.87 -8.49 23.31
CA GLY A 477 -4.98 -9.10 22.33
C GLY A 477 -4.22 -8.15 21.42
N GLY A 478 -3.87 -6.93 21.90
CA GLY A 478 -3.04 -5.97 21.15
C GLY A 478 -3.81 -4.92 20.33
N ARG A 479 -5.10 -5.15 20.06
CA ARG A 479 -5.97 -4.27 19.24
C ARG A 479 -6.24 -2.88 19.83
N VAL A 480 -5.90 -2.65 21.09
CA VAL A 480 -6.16 -1.39 21.81
C VAL A 480 -5.42 -0.19 21.21
N PHE A 481 -4.26 -0.43 20.63
CA PHE A 481 -3.46 0.66 20.08
C PHE A 481 -4.04 1.23 18.78
N ASP A 482 -4.73 0.42 17.99
CA ASP A 482 -5.33 0.85 16.72
C ASP A 482 -6.55 1.76 16.92
N ILE A 483 -7.12 1.76 18.12
CA ILE A 483 -8.31 2.56 18.48
C ILE A 483 -7.99 3.75 19.37
N LEU A 484 -6.73 3.99 19.74
CA LEU A 484 -6.34 5.08 20.65
C LEU A 484 -6.85 6.46 20.19
N GLY A 485 -6.83 6.73 18.90
CA GLY A 485 -7.36 7.98 18.34
C GLY A 485 -8.87 8.12 18.49
N GLU A 486 -9.60 7.02 18.46
CA GLU A 486 -11.07 6.99 18.53
C GLU A 486 -11.59 7.00 19.98
N VAL A 487 -10.78 6.46 20.90
CA VAL A 487 -11.12 6.36 22.32
C VAL A 487 -11.33 7.74 22.96
N PHE A 488 -10.70 8.81 22.42
CA PHE A 488 -10.81 10.18 22.91
C PHE A 488 -11.74 11.06 22.08
N GLU A 489 -12.81 10.53 21.50
CA GLU A 489 -13.71 11.26 20.59
C GLU A 489 -14.51 12.38 21.24
N GLU A 490 -15.02 12.18 22.46
CA GLU A 490 -15.85 13.18 23.13
C GLU A 490 -15.05 14.30 23.75
N GLN A 491 -13.82 14.01 24.19
CA GLN A 491 -12.89 14.97 24.73
C GLN A 491 -11.46 14.59 24.36
N SER A 492 -10.78 15.40 23.57
CA SER A 492 -9.44 15.09 23.10
C SER A 492 -8.45 14.95 24.26
N LEU A 493 -7.47 14.04 24.12
CA LEU A 493 -6.37 13.90 25.08
C LEU A 493 -5.69 15.25 25.35
N LYS A 494 -5.61 16.09 24.34
CA LYS A 494 -5.11 17.46 24.39
C LYS A 494 -5.93 18.31 25.37
N ASP A 495 -7.28 18.27 25.33
CA ASP A 495 -8.13 19.05 26.24
C ASP A 495 -7.93 18.58 27.69
N LEU A 496 -7.82 17.26 27.90
CA LEU A 496 -7.50 16.71 29.22
C LEU A 496 -6.15 17.19 29.76
N LEU A 497 -5.13 17.27 28.90
CA LEU A 497 -3.80 17.77 29.25
C LEU A 497 -3.84 19.29 29.55
N ILE A 498 -4.57 20.07 28.78
CA ILE A 498 -4.77 21.51 29.04
C ILE A 498 -5.49 21.71 30.38
N ASP A 499 -6.54 20.94 30.64
CA ASP A 499 -7.27 20.96 31.91
C ASP A 499 -6.37 20.59 33.09
N ALA A 500 -5.50 19.58 32.91
CA ALA A 500 -4.51 19.20 33.93
C ALA A 500 -3.51 20.32 34.24
N ILE A 501 -3.04 21.06 33.22
CA ILE A 501 -2.12 22.17 33.37
C ILE A 501 -2.81 23.33 34.09
N ARG A 502 -4.03 23.68 33.71
CA ARG A 502 -4.77 24.85 34.27
C ARG A 502 -5.28 24.62 35.69
N TYR A 503 -5.82 23.46 35.96
CA TYR A 503 -6.62 23.18 37.14
C TYR A 503 -6.14 21.99 37.97
N GLY A 504 -5.07 21.30 37.58
CA GLY A 504 -4.58 20.07 38.20
C GLY A 504 -4.11 20.19 39.65
N GLU A 505 -4.10 21.39 40.25
CA GLU A 505 -3.85 21.60 41.68
C GLU A 505 -5.05 21.25 42.57
N SER A 506 -6.26 21.32 42.00
CA SER A 506 -7.48 20.97 42.72
C SER A 506 -7.63 19.44 42.76
N PRO A 507 -7.69 18.81 43.94
CA PRO A 507 -7.93 17.40 44.09
C PRO A 507 -9.18 16.91 43.35
N GLU A 508 -10.25 17.71 43.36
CA GLU A 508 -11.52 17.43 42.71
C GLU A 508 -11.38 17.35 41.17
N VAL A 509 -10.57 18.25 40.58
CA VAL A 509 -10.32 18.23 39.13
C VAL A 509 -9.42 17.07 38.76
N LYS A 510 -8.43 16.76 39.58
CA LYS A 510 -7.53 15.61 39.38
C LYS A 510 -8.31 14.29 39.41
N ASP A 511 -9.17 14.09 40.42
CA ASP A 511 -10.01 12.88 40.51
C ASP A 511 -10.97 12.77 39.32
N ARG A 512 -11.54 13.89 38.88
CA ARG A 512 -12.41 13.96 37.69
C ARG A 512 -11.67 13.61 36.39
N LEU A 513 -10.43 14.06 36.21
CA LEU A 513 -9.59 13.75 35.05
C LEU A 513 -9.23 12.24 35.04
N ILE A 514 -8.86 11.69 36.21
CA ILE A 514 -8.56 10.26 36.36
C ILE A 514 -9.80 9.42 36.04
N GLN A 515 -10.98 9.75 36.61
CA GLN A 515 -12.23 9.06 36.33
C GLN A 515 -12.62 9.12 34.85
N LYS A 516 -12.37 10.23 34.17
CA LYS A 516 -12.60 10.34 32.73
C LYS A 516 -11.70 9.39 31.92
N ILE A 517 -10.41 9.35 32.24
CA ILE A 517 -9.46 8.40 31.56
C ILE A 517 -9.88 6.96 31.82
N GLU A 518 -10.25 6.60 33.05
CA GLU A 518 -10.71 5.27 33.41
C GLU A 518 -12.02 4.91 32.70
N GLY A 519 -12.97 5.82 32.57
CA GLY A 519 -14.25 5.62 31.87
C GLY A 519 -14.08 5.45 30.37
N VAL A 520 -13.22 6.26 29.78
CA VAL A 520 -12.94 6.23 28.33
C VAL A 520 -12.18 4.94 27.94
N LEU A 521 -11.31 4.43 28.81
CA LEU A 521 -10.55 3.20 28.62
C LEU A 521 -11.19 1.98 29.34
N ASP A 522 -12.51 1.97 29.58
CA ASP A 522 -13.20 0.80 30.11
C ASP A 522 -13.27 -0.32 29.07
N THR A 523 -13.01 -1.56 29.52
CA THR A 523 -12.98 -2.76 28.65
C THR A 523 -14.26 -2.90 27.81
N ALA A 524 -15.44 -2.65 28.44
CA ALA A 524 -16.72 -2.76 27.75
C ALA A 524 -16.87 -1.67 26.64
N HIS A 525 -16.41 -0.45 26.90
CA HIS A 525 -16.41 0.64 25.92
C HIS A 525 -15.43 0.33 24.77
N LEU A 526 -14.23 -0.11 25.08
CA LEU A 526 -13.24 -0.51 24.08
C LEU A 526 -13.74 -1.68 23.23
N GLU A 527 -14.38 -2.70 23.83
CA GLU A 527 -15.02 -3.79 23.08
C GLU A 527 -16.14 -3.29 22.14
N GLN A 528 -16.91 -2.29 22.55
CA GLN A 528 -17.93 -1.69 21.69
C GLN A 528 -17.30 -0.96 20.51
N ILE A 529 -16.23 -0.19 20.72
CA ILE A 529 -15.49 0.48 19.65
C ILE A 529 -14.90 -0.57 18.70
N ILE A 530 -14.25 -1.61 19.22
CA ILE A 530 -13.73 -2.71 18.39
C ILE A 530 -14.85 -3.38 17.61
N LYS A 531 -15.98 -3.70 18.23
CA LYS A 531 -17.13 -4.31 17.54
C LYS A 531 -17.77 -3.37 16.51
N ARG A 532 -17.82 -2.06 16.79
CA ARG A 532 -18.28 -1.06 15.83
C ARG A 532 -17.36 -0.99 14.61
N ASN A 533 -16.05 -1.03 14.86
CA ASN A 533 -15.02 -0.99 13.81
C ASN A 533 -14.90 -2.33 13.07
N ALA A 534 -15.23 -3.44 13.73
CA ALA A 534 -15.26 -4.80 13.15
C ALA A 534 -16.36 -5.01 12.09
N LEU A 535 -17.23 -4.06 11.84
CA LEU A 535 -18.26 -4.16 10.78
C LEU A 535 -17.67 -4.40 9.38
N CYS A 536 -16.39 -4.19 9.21
CA CYS A 536 -15.65 -4.38 7.96
C CYS A 536 -14.37 -5.22 8.16
N GLU A 537 -14.12 -5.78 9.35
CA GLU A 537 -12.96 -6.62 9.59
C GLU A 537 -13.15 -7.96 8.89
N GLU A 538 -12.32 -8.20 7.90
CA GLU A 538 -12.13 -9.52 7.34
C GLU A 538 -11.06 -10.22 8.18
N VAL A 539 -11.51 -11.09 9.09
CA VAL A 539 -10.59 -12.01 9.79
C VAL A 539 -9.97 -12.93 8.74
N MET A 540 -8.65 -12.93 8.66
CA MET A 540 -7.92 -13.84 7.80
C MET A 540 -7.87 -15.22 8.49
N ASP A 541 -8.95 -15.99 8.35
CA ASP A 541 -8.96 -17.37 8.80
C ASP A 541 -8.14 -18.26 7.84
N GLN A 542 -7.85 -19.49 8.28
CA GLN A 542 -7.06 -20.43 7.50
C GLN A 542 -7.71 -20.80 6.16
N THR A 543 -9.03 -20.86 6.10
CA THR A 543 -9.78 -21.19 4.88
C THR A 543 -9.62 -20.09 3.83
N ARG A 544 -9.69 -18.84 4.27
CA ARG A 544 -9.53 -17.69 3.40
C ARG A 544 -8.08 -17.52 2.95
N LEU A 545 -7.13 -17.76 3.86
CA LEU A 545 -5.71 -17.79 3.53
C LEU A 545 -5.42 -18.82 2.43
N PHE A 546 -6.06 -20.00 2.50
CA PHE A 546 -5.94 -21.03 1.48
C PHE A 546 -6.51 -20.57 0.13
N ALA A 547 -7.71 -19.99 0.12
CA ALA A 547 -8.34 -19.51 -1.11
C ALA A 547 -7.51 -18.43 -1.80
N VAL A 548 -7.00 -17.46 -1.04
CA VAL A 548 -6.12 -16.40 -1.56
C VAL A 548 -4.82 -16.98 -2.11
N ARG A 549 -4.24 -17.93 -1.41
CA ARG A 549 -3.01 -18.61 -1.83
C ARG A 549 -3.22 -19.40 -3.13
N GLU A 550 -4.31 -20.16 -3.23
CA GLU A 550 -4.67 -20.89 -4.44
C GLU A 550 -4.85 -19.97 -5.65
N GLU A 551 -5.54 -18.82 -5.44
CA GLU A 551 -5.68 -17.80 -6.49
C GLU A 551 -4.32 -17.20 -6.88
N MET A 552 -3.43 -16.95 -5.92
CA MET A 552 -2.08 -16.45 -6.20
C MET A 552 -1.24 -17.47 -6.95
N GLU A 553 -1.27 -18.75 -6.57
CA GLU A 553 -0.56 -19.84 -7.25
C GLU A 553 -1.06 -19.99 -8.70
N LYS A 554 -2.37 -19.93 -8.92
CA LYS A 554 -2.96 -19.91 -10.27
C LYS A 554 -2.53 -18.68 -11.06
N ALA A 555 -2.48 -17.50 -10.43
CA ALA A 555 -2.04 -16.28 -11.09
C ALA A 555 -0.54 -16.34 -11.42
N GLU A 556 0.28 -16.92 -10.57
CA GLU A 556 1.72 -17.07 -10.76
C GLU A 556 2.05 -18.09 -11.84
N ALA A 557 1.30 -19.19 -11.92
CA ALA A 557 1.40 -20.15 -13.02
C ALA A 557 1.06 -19.53 -14.39
N ARG A 558 0.14 -18.58 -14.41
CA ARG A 558 -0.27 -17.83 -15.62
C ARG A 558 0.65 -16.66 -15.97
N LYS A 559 1.49 -16.25 -15.04
CA LYS A 559 2.34 -15.06 -15.18
C LYS A 559 3.41 -15.31 -16.23
N LEU A 560 3.59 -14.32 -17.10
CA LEU A 560 4.71 -14.31 -18.02
C LEU A 560 6.03 -14.22 -17.24
N GLN A 561 6.81 -15.28 -17.28
CA GLN A 561 8.04 -15.41 -16.49
C GLN A 561 9.13 -14.42 -16.93
N PRO A 562 9.93 -13.87 -16.01
CA PRO A 562 11.03 -12.94 -16.32
C PRO A 562 12.00 -13.49 -17.37
N TYR A 563 12.24 -14.79 -17.35
CA TYR A 563 13.07 -15.47 -18.34
C TYR A 563 12.52 -15.31 -19.76
N PHE A 564 11.22 -15.54 -19.98
CA PHE A 564 10.59 -15.35 -21.29
C PHE A 564 10.71 -13.92 -21.78
N ILE A 565 10.50 -12.96 -20.89
CA ILE A 565 10.61 -11.53 -21.18
C ILE A 565 12.05 -11.22 -21.61
N ARG A 566 13.03 -11.68 -20.88
CA ARG A 566 14.44 -11.53 -21.18
C ARG A 566 14.83 -12.16 -22.52
N SER A 567 14.48 -13.42 -22.71
CA SER A 567 14.82 -14.17 -23.91
C SER A 567 14.19 -13.58 -25.16
N PHE A 568 12.90 -13.23 -25.09
CA PHE A 568 12.20 -12.52 -26.16
C PHE A 568 12.87 -11.18 -26.46
N PHE A 569 13.12 -10.38 -25.43
CA PHE A 569 13.71 -9.06 -25.61
C PHE A 569 15.10 -9.14 -26.22
N THR A 570 15.95 -10.05 -25.72
CA THR A 570 17.33 -10.21 -26.21
C THR A 570 17.33 -10.53 -27.69
N GLU A 571 16.52 -11.51 -28.12
CA GLU A 571 16.44 -11.91 -29.53
C GLU A 571 15.83 -10.81 -30.41
N ALA A 572 14.68 -10.27 -30.00
CA ALA A 572 13.99 -9.21 -30.73
C ALA A 572 14.83 -7.93 -30.84
N PHE A 573 15.48 -7.53 -29.78
CA PHE A 573 16.32 -6.34 -29.72
C PHE A 573 17.57 -6.50 -30.61
N SER A 574 18.16 -7.70 -30.63
CA SER A 574 19.28 -8.06 -31.52
C SER A 574 18.88 -7.99 -33.00
N GLN A 575 17.71 -8.55 -33.36
CA GLN A 575 17.17 -8.50 -34.73
C GLN A 575 16.89 -7.07 -35.19
N LEU A 576 16.55 -6.17 -34.29
CA LEU A 576 16.34 -4.76 -34.58
C LEU A 576 17.62 -3.92 -34.56
N GLY A 577 18.79 -4.57 -34.41
CA GLY A 577 20.11 -3.92 -34.43
C GLY A 577 20.58 -3.36 -33.07
N GLY A 578 19.94 -3.77 -31.99
CA GLY A 578 20.38 -3.47 -30.61
C GLY A 578 21.32 -4.52 -30.06
N GLU A 579 22.04 -4.21 -29.02
CA GLU A 579 22.97 -5.13 -28.33
C GLU A 579 22.76 -5.02 -26.81
N LEU A 580 22.58 -6.19 -26.17
CA LEU A 580 22.47 -6.34 -24.73
C LEU A 580 23.75 -6.95 -24.18
N ARG A 581 24.51 -6.18 -23.39
CA ARG A 581 25.82 -6.63 -22.85
C ARG A 581 25.68 -7.01 -21.38
N PRO A 582 26.00 -8.25 -21.00
CA PRO A 582 26.00 -8.66 -19.61
C PRO A 582 27.07 -7.87 -18.81
N ARG A 583 26.71 -7.50 -17.58
CA ARG A 583 27.59 -6.82 -16.63
C ARG A 583 27.65 -7.58 -15.31
N GLU A 584 26.89 -7.19 -14.33
CA GLU A 584 26.77 -7.93 -13.09
C GLU A 584 25.69 -9.03 -13.24
N LEU A 585 25.62 -9.95 -12.30
CA LEU A 585 24.64 -11.03 -12.31
C LEU A 585 23.20 -10.48 -12.47
N GLY A 586 22.49 -10.94 -13.49
CA GLY A 586 21.12 -10.49 -13.81
C GLY A 586 21.01 -9.05 -14.33
N ARG A 587 22.14 -8.35 -14.57
CA ARG A 587 22.17 -6.96 -15.03
C ARG A 587 22.91 -6.81 -16.35
N TYR A 588 22.36 -5.96 -17.21
CA TYR A 588 22.85 -5.76 -18.57
C TYR A 588 23.02 -4.27 -18.86
N GLU A 589 23.82 -3.95 -19.86
CA GLU A 589 24.01 -2.60 -20.39
C GLU A 589 23.51 -2.53 -21.82
N ILE A 590 22.86 -1.43 -22.18
CA ILE A 590 22.48 -1.08 -23.54
C ILE A 590 23.23 0.22 -23.90
N ASN A 591 24.28 0.10 -24.71
CA ASN A 591 25.07 1.26 -25.12
C ASN A 591 24.34 2.14 -26.14
N HIS A 592 23.51 1.53 -26.97
CA HIS A 592 22.75 2.22 -27.99
C HIS A 592 21.41 1.56 -28.25
N VAL A 593 20.35 2.37 -28.21
CA VAL A 593 19.00 1.97 -28.64
C VAL A 593 18.79 2.45 -30.07
N PRO A 594 18.48 1.57 -31.03
CA PRO A 594 18.21 1.93 -32.42
C PRO A 594 17.17 3.04 -32.58
N ALA A 595 17.37 3.92 -33.57
CA ALA A 595 16.46 5.05 -33.79
C ALA A 595 15.03 4.61 -34.11
N SER A 596 14.86 3.50 -34.84
CA SER A 596 13.56 2.90 -35.18
C SER A 596 12.72 2.58 -33.96
N ILE A 597 13.35 2.06 -32.89
CA ILE A 597 12.67 1.74 -31.64
C ILE A 597 12.24 3.01 -30.90
N ARG A 598 13.10 4.03 -30.84
CA ARG A 598 12.78 5.32 -30.22
C ARG A 598 11.69 6.09 -30.97
N GLU A 599 11.67 5.97 -32.29
CA GLU A 599 10.63 6.56 -33.12
C GLU A 599 9.29 5.84 -32.97
N ARG A 600 9.32 4.50 -32.85
CA ARG A 600 8.12 3.71 -32.58
C ARG A 600 7.49 4.08 -31.23
N ASP A 601 8.27 4.29 -30.19
CA ASP A 601 7.75 4.76 -28.91
C ASP A 601 6.97 6.07 -29.03
N ARG A 602 7.52 7.02 -29.78
CA ARG A 602 6.83 8.30 -30.07
C ARG A 602 5.50 8.09 -30.81
N GLN A 603 5.46 7.18 -31.78
CA GLN A 603 4.25 6.86 -32.54
C GLN A 603 3.18 6.19 -31.67
N ILE A 604 3.57 5.20 -30.85
CA ILE A 604 2.63 4.46 -29.96
C ILE A 604 1.98 5.40 -28.95
N THR A 605 2.74 6.31 -28.37
CA THR A 605 2.29 7.09 -27.23
C THR A 605 1.76 8.48 -27.60
N GLY A 606 1.85 8.85 -28.89
CA GLY A 606 1.54 10.23 -29.29
C GLY A 606 2.43 11.26 -28.59
N ARG A 607 3.58 10.83 -28.08
CA ARG A 607 4.48 11.61 -27.22
C ARG A 607 5.34 12.62 -27.94
N ASP A 608 5.11 12.93 -29.20
CA ASP A 608 5.74 14.07 -29.86
C ASP A 608 5.51 15.41 -29.11
N LYS A 609 4.57 15.38 -28.16
CA LYS A 609 4.18 16.53 -27.33
C LYS A 609 4.66 16.46 -25.87
N SER A 610 5.21 15.33 -25.42
CA SER A 610 5.67 15.17 -24.03
C SER A 610 7.15 15.52 -23.90
N SER A 611 7.50 16.20 -22.80
CA SER A 611 8.88 16.55 -22.46
C SER A 611 9.73 15.36 -22.00
N LEU A 612 9.12 14.22 -21.72
CA LEU A 612 9.77 12.99 -21.29
C LEU A 612 9.97 12.07 -22.49
N ASP A 613 11.20 11.71 -22.76
CA ASP A 613 11.59 10.71 -23.77
C ASP A 613 11.73 9.36 -23.01
N PRO A 614 10.67 8.54 -22.93
CA PRO A 614 10.69 7.35 -22.07
C PRO A 614 11.62 6.26 -22.57
N VAL A 615 11.89 6.21 -23.88
CA VAL A 615 12.92 5.35 -24.45
C VAL A 615 14.22 6.12 -24.58
N LEU A 616 15.17 5.79 -23.69
CA LEU A 616 16.47 6.44 -23.66
C LEU A 616 17.35 6.03 -24.86
N ARG A 617 18.34 6.85 -25.18
CA ARG A 617 19.36 6.52 -26.21
C ARG A 617 20.28 5.40 -25.77
N ARG A 618 20.49 5.27 -24.46
CA ARG A 618 21.29 4.24 -23.80
C ARG A 618 20.72 3.95 -22.41
N TYR A 619 20.97 2.75 -21.92
CA TYR A 619 20.66 2.37 -20.54
C TYR A 619 21.94 1.87 -19.88
N GLU A 620 22.35 2.53 -18.81
CA GLU A 620 23.56 2.17 -18.09
C GLU A 620 23.43 0.78 -17.47
N ARG A 621 22.23 0.48 -16.92
CA ARG A 621 21.87 -0.86 -16.44
C ARG A 621 20.39 -1.11 -16.71
N VAL A 622 20.10 -2.33 -17.16
CA VAL A 622 18.76 -2.90 -17.26
C VAL A 622 18.73 -4.26 -16.60
N CYS A 623 17.59 -4.67 -16.09
CA CYS A 623 17.36 -5.99 -15.53
C CYS A 623 15.95 -6.46 -15.87
N PHE A 624 15.67 -7.76 -15.68
CA PHE A 624 14.36 -8.37 -15.94
C PHE A 624 13.67 -8.86 -14.65
N GLU A 625 14.39 -8.81 -13.54
CA GLU A 625 13.91 -9.22 -12.22
C GLU A 625 14.10 -8.11 -11.21
N LYS A 626 13.11 -7.95 -10.33
CA LYS A 626 13.10 -6.87 -9.33
C LYS A 626 14.29 -6.90 -8.37
N GLN A 627 14.77 -8.10 -8.02
CA GLN A 627 15.92 -8.27 -7.13
C GLN A 627 17.23 -7.68 -7.71
N HIS A 628 17.32 -7.49 -9.02
CA HIS A 628 18.49 -6.94 -9.69
C HIS A 628 18.41 -5.43 -9.96
N ILE A 629 17.34 -4.74 -9.55
CA ILE A 629 17.25 -3.28 -9.67
C ILE A 629 18.36 -2.61 -8.88
N ARG A 630 18.63 -3.10 -7.67
CA ARG A 630 19.72 -2.60 -6.81
C ARG A 630 20.71 -3.72 -6.47
N MET A 631 21.98 -3.39 -6.36
CA MET A 631 23.00 -4.33 -5.89
C MET A 631 23.06 -4.36 -4.37
N ILE A 632 22.82 -5.53 -3.79
CA ILE A 632 23.04 -5.74 -2.35
C ILE A 632 24.54 -5.58 -2.04
N GLY A 633 24.87 -4.74 -1.05
CA GLY A 633 26.26 -4.49 -0.63
C GLY A 633 27.06 -3.48 -1.47
N ARG A 634 26.46 -2.86 -2.51
CA ARG A 634 27.07 -1.77 -3.30
C ARG A 634 26.09 -0.63 -3.56
N PRO A 635 25.83 0.23 -2.58
CA PRO A 635 24.82 1.31 -2.71
C PRO A 635 25.16 2.35 -3.79
N SER A 636 26.47 2.49 -4.14
CA SER A 636 26.94 3.41 -5.19
C SER A 636 26.79 2.86 -6.62
N ALA A 637 26.41 1.59 -6.80
CA ALA A 637 26.19 1.04 -8.13
C ALA A 637 24.95 1.68 -8.78
N PRO A 638 24.98 1.96 -10.10
CA PRO A 638 23.83 2.55 -10.79
C PRO A 638 22.60 1.65 -10.67
N MET A 639 21.43 2.23 -10.46
CA MET A 639 20.18 1.51 -10.49
C MET A 639 19.92 0.93 -11.89
N ALA A 640 19.41 -0.29 -11.96
CA ALA A 640 18.99 -0.90 -13.21
C ALA A 640 17.52 -0.60 -13.50
N SER A 641 17.21 -0.24 -14.75
CA SER A 641 15.82 -0.13 -15.23
C SER A 641 15.23 -1.53 -15.39
N LEU A 642 14.07 -1.77 -14.78
CA LEU A 642 13.36 -3.04 -14.89
C LEU A 642 12.63 -3.09 -16.24
N LEU A 643 13.05 -3.99 -17.12
CA LEU A 643 12.38 -4.27 -18.40
C LEU A 643 11.26 -5.31 -18.17
N HIS A 644 10.03 -4.84 -18.22
CA HIS A 644 8.80 -5.63 -18.11
C HIS A 644 7.86 -5.30 -19.28
N PRO A 645 6.78 -6.05 -19.53
CA PRO A 645 5.89 -5.83 -20.68
C PRO A 645 5.33 -4.40 -20.81
N GLY A 646 5.16 -3.69 -19.68
CA GLY A 646 4.72 -2.29 -19.68
C GLY A 646 5.84 -1.25 -19.84
N HIS A 647 7.13 -1.67 -19.89
CA HIS A 647 8.24 -0.73 -20.08
C HIS A 647 8.26 -0.20 -21.52
N PRO A 648 8.39 1.11 -21.76
CA PRO A 648 8.30 1.71 -23.10
C PRO A 648 9.24 1.08 -24.13
N LEU A 649 10.47 0.76 -23.73
CA LEU A 649 11.43 0.07 -24.61
C LEU A 649 10.93 -1.32 -25.02
N MET A 650 10.36 -2.09 -24.09
CA MET A 650 9.78 -3.40 -24.36
C MET A 650 8.56 -3.29 -25.26
N GLN A 651 7.67 -2.35 -24.99
CA GLN A 651 6.47 -2.11 -25.81
C GLN A 651 6.83 -1.77 -27.25
N SER A 652 7.81 -0.88 -27.45
CA SER A 652 8.24 -0.46 -28.80
C SER A 652 8.86 -1.63 -29.57
N VAL A 653 9.70 -2.44 -28.91
CA VAL A 653 10.30 -3.65 -29.53
C VAL A 653 9.19 -4.65 -29.90
N THR A 654 8.27 -4.92 -28.98
CA THR A 654 7.15 -5.85 -29.19
C THR A 654 6.27 -5.40 -30.38
N ASP A 655 5.94 -4.12 -30.43
CA ASP A 655 5.08 -3.57 -31.48
C ASP A 655 5.71 -3.66 -32.88
N ILE A 656 7.02 -3.36 -33.00
CA ILE A 656 7.75 -3.52 -34.27
C ILE A 656 7.77 -4.98 -34.69
N VAL A 657 8.07 -5.89 -33.75
CA VAL A 657 8.12 -7.35 -34.03
C VAL A 657 6.76 -7.87 -34.46
N LEU A 658 5.69 -7.44 -33.80
CA LEU A 658 4.32 -7.79 -34.21
C LEU A 658 3.98 -7.28 -35.62
N GLU A 659 4.31 -6.03 -35.92
CA GLU A 659 4.05 -5.46 -37.24
C GLU A 659 4.80 -6.24 -38.35
N GLN A 660 6.08 -6.51 -38.13
CA GLN A 660 6.92 -7.25 -39.10
C GLN A 660 6.49 -8.70 -39.30
N ASN A 661 5.96 -9.36 -38.26
CA ASN A 661 5.64 -10.77 -38.29
C ASN A 661 4.13 -11.09 -38.34
N ARG A 662 3.27 -10.07 -38.45
CA ARG A 662 1.80 -10.23 -38.45
C ARG A 662 1.30 -11.21 -39.50
N ASN A 663 1.92 -11.19 -40.67
CA ASN A 663 1.55 -12.12 -41.76
C ASN A 663 1.96 -13.58 -41.45
N LYS A 664 3.09 -13.77 -40.74
CA LYS A 664 3.53 -15.11 -40.32
C LYS A 664 2.58 -15.73 -39.30
N LEU A 665 2.06 -14.92 -38.37
CA LEU A 665 1.03 -15.39 -37.41
C LEU A 665 -0.23 -15.87 -38.13
N LYS A 666 -0.62 -15.21 -39.23
CA LYS A 666 -1.76 -15.63 -40.05
C LYS A 666 -1.49 -16.86 -40.87
N GLN A 667 -0.24 -17.12 -41.27
CA GLN A 667 0.17 -18.32 -42.02
C GLN A 667 0.17 -19.58 -41.13
N GLY A 668 0.25 -19.40 -39.82
CA GLY A 668 0.36 -20.45 -38.84
C GLY A 668 1.79 -21.03 -38.69
N ALA A 669 1.94 -21.98 -37.83
CA ALA A 669 3.20 -22.61 -37.51
C ALA A 669 3.07 -24.13 -37.60
N LEU A 670 4.21 -24.83 -37.84
CA LEU A 670 4.31 -26.28 -37.76
C LEU A 670 5.14 -26.62 -36.53
N LEU A 671 4.50 -27.28 -35.57
CA LEU A 671 5.06 -27.58 -34.26
C LEU A 671 5.02 -29.06 -33.97
N VAL A 672 5.90 -29.56 -33.14
CA VAL A 672 5.97 -30.96 -32.68
C VAL A 672 5.63 -30.97 -31.19
N ASP A 673 4.76 -31.89 -30.80
CA ASP A 673 4.54 -32.24 -29.39
C ASP A 673 5.46 -33.41 -29.01
N PRO A 674 6.54 -33.16 -28.25
CA PRO A 674 7.49 -34.19 -27.87
C PRO A 674 6.92 -35.21 -26.87
N ALA A 675 5.85 -34.87 -26.17
CA ALA A 675 5.18 -35.71 -25.19
C ALA A 675 4.12 -36.63 -25.85
N ASP A 676 3.54 -36.22 -26.98
CA ASP A 676 2.50 -36.98 -27.66
C ASP A 676 3.12 -38.11 -28.55
N MET A 677 3.02 -39.35 -28.06
CA MET A 677 3.45 -40.53 -28.79
C MET A 677 2.38 -41.13 -29.71
N GLY A 678 1.25 -40.42 -29.85
CA GLY A 678 0.19 -40.78 -30.77
C GLY A 678 0.58 -40.60 -32.24
N LEU A 679 -0.35 -40.91 -33.12
CA LEU A 679 -0.16 -40.82 -34.58
C LEU A 679 -1.04 -39.76 -35.22
N LYS A 680 -1.92 -39.14 -34.43
CA LYS A 680 -2.92 -38.22 -34.95
C LYS A 680 -2.45 -36.78 -34.80
N PRO A 681 -2.20 -36.07 -35.91
CA PRO A 681 -1.91 -34.64 -35.86
C PRO A 681 -3.13 -33.85 -35.41
N LYS A 682 -2.90 -32.69 -34.79
CA LYS A 682 -3.92 -31.76 -34.31
C LYS A 682 -3.64 -30.35 -34.83
N VAL A 683 -4.66 -29.52 -34.93
CA VAL A 683 -4.48 -28.07 -35.17
C VAL A 683 -4.85 -27.31 -33.91
N MET A 684 -3.96 -26.49 -33.45
CA MET A 684 -4.19 -25.58 -32.31
C MET A 684 -4.50 -24.20 -32.81
N PHE A 685 -5.55 -23.57 -32.27
CA PHE A 685 -5.89 -22.18 -32.48
C PHE A 685 -5.75 -21.39 -31.21
N ILE A 686 -5.24 -20.14 -31.36
CA ILE A 686 -5.13 -19.16 -30.29
C ILE A 686 -6.33 -18.21 -30.43
N ILE A 687 -7.18 -18.20 -29.42
CA ILE A 687 -8.42 -17.40 -29.40
C ILE A 687 -8.27 -16.25 -28.41
N ASP A 688 -8.64 -15.07 -28.85
CA ASP A 688 -8.79 -13.88 -28.02
C ASP A 688 -10.27 -13.58 -27.83
N HIS A 689 -10.71 -13.49 -26.59
CA HIS A 689 -12.09 -13.15 -26.25
C HIS A 689 -12.13 -12.06 -25.20
N SER A 690 -13.04 -11.07 -25.38
CA SER A 690 -13.24 -9.97 -24.46
C SER A 690 -14.69 -9.79 -24.08
N VAL A 691 -14.91 -9.40 -22.81
CA VAL A 691 -16.20 -8.98 -22.28
C VAL A 691 -16.15 -7.47 -22.07
N LYS A 692 -17.14 -6.77 -22.59
CA LYS A 692 -17.23 -5.31 -22.65
C LYS A 692 -18.40 -4.79 -21.83
N GLU A 693 -18.35 -3.52 -21.47
CA GLU A 693 -19.43 -2.83 -20.76
C GLU A 693 -20.60 -2.55 -21.71
N GLY A 694 -21.83 -2.87 -21.28
CA GLY A 694 -23.02 -2.68 -22.14
C GLY A 694 -23.38 -1.22 -22.36
N SER A 695 -23.10 -0.36 -21.41
CA SER A 695 -23.31 1.10 -21.52
C SER A 695 -22.26 1.79 -22.38
N ASP A 696 -21.04 1.24 -22.46
CA ASP A 696 -19.93 1.75 -23.27
C ASP A 696 -19.13 0.60 -23.89
N PRO A 697 -19.48 0.14 -25.10
CA PRO A 697 -18.80 -0.98 -25.77
C PRO A 697 -17.33 -0.74 -26.09
N THR A 698 -16.82 0.49 -25.93
CA THR A 698 -15.39 0.79 -26.09
C THR A 698 -14.59 0.30 -24.88
N ARG A 699 -15.24 0.15 -23.74
CA ARG A 699 -14.62 -0.29 -22.47
C ARG A 699 -14.62 -1.81 -22.36
N THR A 700 -13.42 -2.38 -22.25
CA THR A 700 -13.23 -3.81 -21.97
C THR A 700 -13.18 -4.04 -20.47
N ILE A 701 -14.04 -4.93 -19.95
CA ILE A 701 -14.08 -5.34 -18.54
C ILE A 701 -13.08 -6.47 -18.30
N SER A 702 -13.05 -7.48 -19.19
CA SER A 702 -12.16 -8.63 -19.11
C SER A 702 -11.74 -9.12 -20.48
N ARG A 703 -10.53 -9.65 -20.58
CA ARG A 703 -9.98 -10.22 -21.81
C ARG A 703 -9.23 -11.50 -21.47
N ARG A 704 -9.46 -12.57 -22.25
CA ARG A 704 -8.80 -13.88 -22.09
C ARG A 704 -8.23 -14.35 -23.40
N MET A 705 -7.03 -14.93 -23.31
CA MET A 705 -6.42 -15.74 -24.36
C MET A 705 -6.66 -17.21 -24.01
N GLN A 706 -7.16 -17.98 -24.97
CA GLN A 706 -7.53 -19.39 -24.84
C GLN A 706 -6.99 -20.19 -26.00
N PHE A 707 -6.81 -21.49 -25.81
CA PHE A 707 -6.24 -22.39 -26.80
C PHE A 707 -7.20 -23.55 -27.08
N ILE A 708 -7.42 -23.82 -28.37
CA ILE A 708 -8.31 -24.90 -28.81
C ILE A 708 -7.53 -25.83 -29.71
N GLU A 709 -7.54 -27.12 -29.42
CA GLU A 709 -7.04 -28.14 -30.30
C GLU A 709 -8.19 -28.82 -31.04
N ILE A 710 -7.97 -29.09 -32.35
CA ILE A 710 -8.90 -29.83 -33.24
C ILE A 710 -8.17 -30.99 -33.85
N ASP A 711 -8.72 -32.19 -33.70
CA ASP A 711 -8.18 -33.43 -34.29
C ASP A 711 -8.62 -33.64 -35.76
N ASP A 712 -8.12 -34.68 -36.39
CA ASP A 712 -8.44 -35.08 -37.77
C ASP A 712 -9.91 -35.47 -37.98
N GLN A 713 -10.67 -35.72 -36.93
CA GLN A 713 -12.10 -36.01 -36.93
C GLN A 713 -12.97 -34.78 -36.68
N GLY A 714 -12.38 -33.61 -36.34
CA GLY A 714 -13.06 -32.39 -36.02
C GLY A 714 -13.52 -32.29 -34.58
N HIS A 715 -12.99 -33.10 -33.66
CA HIS A 715 -13.25 -32.96 -32.24
C HIS A 715 -12.43 -31.81 -31.68
N CYS A 716 -13.12 -30.86 -31.03
CA CYS A 716 -12.51 -29.70 -30.43
C CYS A 716 -12.36 -29.89 -28.91
N ILE A 717 -11.20 -29.57 -28.37
CA ILE A 717 -10.92 -29.59 -26.94
C ILE A 717 -10.27 -28.29 -26.50
N ASN A 718 -10.45 -27.91 -25.21
CA ASN A 718 -9.67 -26.86 -24.59
C ASN A 718 -8.27 -27.37 -24.29
N ALA A 719 -7.24 -26.77 -24.86
CA ALA A 719 -5.86 -27.18 -24.74
C ALA A 719 -5.15 -26.73 -23.47
N GLY A 720 -5.88 -26.10 -22.51
CA GLY A 720 -5.30 -25.63 -21.28
C GLY A 720 -4.74 -24.20 -21.37
N TRP A 721 -3.84 -23.83 -20.42
CA TRP A 721 -3.45 -22.43 -20.20
C TRP A 721 -2.31 -21.93 -21.10
N ALA A 722 -1.32 -22.76 -21.37
CA ALA A 722 -0.15 -22.37 -22.14
C ALA A 722 0.46 -23.55 -22.92
N PRO A 723 -0.33 -24.31 -23.72
CA PRO A 723 0.14 -25.52 -24.40
C PRO A 723 1.31 -25.27 -25.36
N HIS A 724 1.40 -24.06 -25.92
CA HIS A 724 2.45 -23.66 -26.85
C HIS A 724 3.86 -23.63 -26.21
N LEU A 725 3.98 -23.63 -24.88
CA LEU A 725 5.27 -23.64 -24.20
C LEU A 725 5.96 -25.01 -24.27
N ASP A 726 5.19 -26.09 -24.38
CA ASP A 726 5.68 -27.47 -24.47
C ASP A 726 5.94 -27.90 -25.92
N LEU A 727 5.39 -27.15 -26.88
CA LEU A 727 5.54 -27.42 -28.30
C LEU A 727 6.88 -26.94 -28.86
N GLN A 728 7.38 -27.66 -29.88
CA GLN A 728 8.68 -27.37 -30.48
C GLN A 728 8.53 -27.11 -31.98
N PRO A 729 9.26 -26.14 -32.59
CA PRO A 729 9.32 -26.06 -34.04
C PRO A 729 9.86 -27.37 -34.63
N ILE A 730 9.28 -27.81 -35.76
CA ILE A 730 9.80 -28.99 -36.49
C ILE A 730 11.18 -28.65 -37.08
N ASP A 731 12.05 -29.65 -37.09
CA ASP A 731 13.34 -29.53 -37.76
C ASP A 731 13.16 -29.55 -39.29
N LYS A 732 13.99 -28.79 -40.02
CA LYS A 732 13.88 -28.68 -41.49
C LYS A 732 13.98 -30.00 -42.22
N GLU A 733 14.74 -30.95 -41.68
CA GLU A 733 14.88 -32.30 -42.23
C GLU A 733 13.60 -33.12 -42.07
N ASP A 734 12.89 -32.91 -40.97
CA ASP A 734 11.66 -33.59 -40.62
C ASP A 734 10.41 -33.00 -41.30
N GLU A 735 10.49 -31.73 -41.75
CA GLU A 735 9.38 -31.08 -42.46
C GLU A 735 8.96 -31.82 -43.72
N ALA A 736 9.92 -32.41 -44.44
CA ALA A 736 9.64 -33.25 -45.63
C ALA A 736 8.83 -34.52 -45.32
N LEU A 737 8.98 -35.04 -44.11
CA LEU A 737 8.30 -36.28 -43.67
C LEU A 737 6.80 -36.06 -43.38
N VAL A 738 6.36 -34.83 -43.21
CA VAL A 738 4.98 -34.47 -42.82
C VAL A 738 4.24 -33.66 -43.87
N GLN A 739 4.79 -33.59 -45.08
CA GLN A 739 4.17 -32.83 -46.21
C GLN A 739 2.77 -33.34 -46.55
N ASP A 740 2.51 -34.61 -46.47
CA ASP A 740 1.21 -35.21 -46.69
C ASP A 740 0.18 -34.80 -45.64
N VAL A 741 0.62 -34.56 -44.38
CA VAL A 741 -0.23 -34.06 -43.31
C VAL A 741 -0.65 -32.64 -43.61
N LEU A 742 0.29 -31.78 -44.07
CA LEU A 742 0.01 -30.39 -44.44
C LEU A 742 -1.02 -30.28 -45.57
N THR A 743 -1.05 -31.26 -46.49
CA THR A 743 -1.97 -31.32 -47.64
C THR A 743 -3.20 -32.18 -47.36
N ALA A 744 -3.39 -32.64 -46.15
CA ALA A 744 -4.48 -33.56 -45.80
C ALA A 744 -5.86 -32.86 -45.96
N PRO A 745 -6.87 -33.56 -46.51
CA PRO A 745 -8.19 -32.98 -46.80
C PRO A 745 -8.91 -32.38 -45.58
N TRP A 746 -8.61 -32.88 -44.40
CA TRP A 746 -9.25 -32.37 -43.19
C TRP A 746 -8.70 -30.98 -42.79
N ILE A 747 -7.47 -30.62 -43.12
CA ILE A 747 -6.88 -29.29 -42.88
C ILE A 747 -7.48 -28.22 -43.83
N ALA A 748 -7.90 -28.64 -45.01
CA ALA A 748 -8.57 -27.78 -45.99
C ALA A 748 -10.01 -27.43 -45.60
N LYS A 749 -10.57 -28.07 -44.57
CA LYS A 749 -11.86 -27.70 -43.99
C LYS A 749 -11.75 -26.38 -43.24
N ASP A 750 -12.90 -25.78 -43.04
CA ASP A 750 -12.97 -24.50 -42.29
C ASP A 750 -12.80 -24.69 -40.77
N LEU A 751 -11.57 -25.09 -40.36
CA LEU A 751 -11.21 -25.38 -38.97
C LEU A 751 -11.27 -24.13 -38.10
N GLU A 752 -10.98 -22.97 -38.67
CA GLU A 752 -11.08 -21.69 -37.96
C GLU A 752 -12.53 -21.43 -37.52
N GLN A 753 -13.52 -21.66 -38.39
CA GLN A 753 -14.94 -21.54 -38.01
C GLN A 753 -15.34 -22.56 -36.96
N GLN A 754 -14.79 -23.77 -37.02
CA GLN A 754 -15.04 -24.82 -36.01
C GLN A 754 -14.46 -24.38 -34.66
N ALA A 755 -13.24 -23.84 -34.63
CA ALA A 755 -12.64 -23.28 -33.42
C ALA A 755 -13.47 -22.15 -32.82
N ILE A 756 -13.93 -21.20 -33.67
CA ILE A 756 -14.78 -20.08 -33.25
C ILE A 756 -16.13 -20.60 -32.73
N ALA A 757 -16.71 -21.61 -33.37
CA ALA A 757 -17.98 -22.20 -32.95
C ALA A 757 -17.83 -22.90 -31.59
N PHE A 758 -16.76 -23.68 -31.38
CA PHE A 758 -16.45 -24.29 -30.11
C PHE A 758 -16.16 -23.26 -29.01
N ALA A 759 -15.33 -22.25 -29.32
CA ALA A 759 -15.11 -21.13 -28.40
C ALA A 759 -16.42 -20.48 -27.97
N SER A 760 -17.28 -20.16 -28.94
CA SER A 760 -18.58 -19.49 -28.70
C SER A 760 -19.58 -20.35 -27.92
N SER A 761 -19.54 -21.67 -28.07
CA SER A 761 -20.46 -22.58 -27.38
C SER A 761 -19.96 -23.03 -26.00
N THR A 762 -18.66 -23.02 -25.74
CA THR A 762 -18.06 -23.63 -24.54
C THR A 762 -17.26 -22.63 -23.72
N LEU A 763 -16.25 -21.99 -24.30
CA LEU A 763 -15.29 -21.17 -23.57
C LEU A 763 -15.80 -19.76 -23.29
N VAL A 764 -16.50 -19.18 -24.25
CA VAL A 764 -17.07 -17.82 -24.12
C VAL A 764 -18.18 -17.78 -23.06
N PRO A 765 -19.14 -18.74 -23.01
CA PRO A 765 -20.15 -18.75 -21.96
C PRO A 765 -19.58 -18.82 -20.54
N GLU A 766 -18.54 -19.62 -20.34
CA GLU A 766 -17.87 -19.72 -19.03
C GLU A 766 -17.27 -18.37 -18.61
N HIS A 767 -16.45 -17.76 -19.47
CA HIS A 767 -15.85 -16.44 -19.21
C HIS A 767 -16.90 -15.37 -19.05
N PHE A 768 -17.93 -15.35 -19.89
CA PHE A 768 -19.02 -14.39 -19.84
C PHE A 768 -19.87 -14.54 -18.56
N SER A 769 -20.21 -15.78 -18.16
CA SER A 769 -21.00 -16.04 -16.96
C SER A 769 -20.28 -15.57 -15.70
N GLU A 770 -18.98 -15.88 -15.58
CA GLU A 770 -18.15 -15.42 -14.45
C GLU A 770 -18.16 -13.89 -14.32
N ILE A 771 -17.93 -13.18 -15.43
CA ILE A 771 -17.89 -11.72 -15.42
C ILE A 771 -19.28 -11.12 -15.17
N ARG A 772 -20.31 -11.70 -15.79
CA ARG A 772 -21.70 -11.28 -15.63
C ARG A 772 -22.15 -11.44 -14.19
N GLU A 773 -21.97 -12.60 -13.58
CA GLU A 773 -22.37 -12.87 -12.20
C GLU A 773 -21.72 -11.91 -11.22
N ARG A 774 -20.40 -11.69 -11.36
CA ARG A 774 -19.67 -10.73 -10.54
C ARG A 774 -20.21 -9.30 -10.70
N ARG A 775 -20.52 -8.91 -11.94
CA ARG A 775 -21.06 -7.57 -12.25
C ARG A 775 -22.48 -7.40 -11.73
N GLU A 776 -23.34 -8.40 -11.92
CA GLU A 776 -24.72 -8.40 -11.43
C GLU A 776 -24.76 -8.30 -9.91
N GLN A 777 -23.99 -9.12 -9.18
CA GLN A 777 -23.91 -9.06 -7.72
C GLN A 777 -23.48 -7.67 -7.23
N MET A 778 -22.45 -7.07 -7.83
CA MET A 778 -21.98 -5.75 -7.46
C MET A 778 -23.04 -4.68 -7.72
N VAL A 779 -23.66 -4.70 -8.88
CA VAL A 779 -24.67 -3.69 -9.26
C VAL A 779 -25.95 -3.87 -8.45
N ASP A 780 -26.44 -5.09 -8.25
CA ASP A 780 -27.66 -5.37 -7.48
C ASP A 780 -27.50 -4.92 -6.03
N LYS A 781 -26.34 -5.18 -5.42
CA LYS A 781 -26.02 -4.70 -4.06
C LYS A 781 -26.02 -3.16 -3.99
N THR A 782 -25.38 -2.51 -4.97
CA THR A 782 -25.33 -1.04 -5.05
C THR A 782 -26.73 -0.46 -5.26
N LEU A 783 -27.50 -1.03 -6.19
CA LEU A 783 -28.86 -0.59 -6.52
C LEU A 783 -29.78 -0.70 -5.30
N GLN A 784 -29.72 -1.83 -4.58
CA GLN A 784 -30.49 -2.01 -3.36
C GLN A 784 -30.12 -0.95 -2.32
N ALA A 785 -28.84 -0.74 -2.06
CA ALA A 785 -28.37 0.21 -1.06
C ALA A 785 -28.77 1.66 -1.39
N VAL A 786 -28.62 2.07 -2.65
CA VAL A 786 -29.04 3.40 -3.16
C VAL A 786 -30.55 3.57 -3.05
N HIS A 787 -31.32 2.57 -3.51
CA HIS A 787 -32.80 2.60 -3.45
C HIS A 787 -33.29 2.75 -1.99
N GLU A 788 -32.81 1.88 -1.09
CA GLU A 788 -33.21 1.92 0.32
C GLU A 788 -32.86 3.27 0.95
N ARG A 789 -31.69 3.81 0.64
CA ARG A 789 -31.24 5.06 1.21
C ARG A 789 -32.08 6.25 0.73
N LEU A 790 -32.23 6.40 -0.57
CA LEU A 790 -32.98 7.52 -1.14
C LEU A 790 -34.48 7.45 -0.79
N VAL A 791 -35.07 6.26 -0.73
CA VAL A 791 -36.45 6.08 -0.28
C VAL A 791 -36.63 6.49 1.20
N LYS A 792 -35.68 6.14 2.08
CA LYS A 792 -35.72 6.59 3.47
C LYS A 792 -35.64 8.11 3.60
N GLU A 793 -34.82 8.76 2.81
CA GLU A 793 -34.73 10.21 2.81
C GLU A 793 -35.97 10.88 2.21
N ILE A 794 -36.51 10.35 1.11
CA ILE A 794 -37.80 10.82 0.55
C ILE A 794 -38.92 10.71 1.58
N ASN A 795 -39.06 9.57 2.26
CA ASN A 795 -40.07 9.39 3.31
C ASN A 795 -39.92 10.38 4.46
N PHE A 796 -38.65 10.60 4.93
CA PHE A 796 -38.40 11.59 5.98
C PHE A 796 -38.82 13.01 5.57
N TRP A 797 -38.52 13.44 4.35
CA TRP A 797 -38.89 14.76 3.88
C TRP A 797 -40.40 14.85 3.63
N SER A 798 -41.04 13.76 3.21
CA SER A 798 -42.51 13.68 3.05
C SER A 798 -43.23 13.79 4.40
N ASP A 799 -42.78 13.08 5.43
CA ASP A 799 -43.31 13.21 6.79
C ASP A 799 -43.13 14.63 7.32
N ARG A 800 -41.99 15.24 7.04
CA ARG A 800 -41.70 16.64 7.41
C ARG A 800 -42.62 17.62 6.68
N GLU A 801 -42.82 17.40 5.39
CA GLU A 801 -43.76 18.21 4.57
C GLU A 801 -45.19 18.13 5.11
N ILE A 802 -45.69 16.91 5.42
CA ILE A 802 -47.02 16.66 6.02
C ILE A 802 -47.13 17.45 7.35
N LYS A 803 -46.12 17.31 8.23
CA LYS A 803 -46.13 18.02 9.51
C LYS A 803 -46.16 19.54 9.38
N LEU A 804 -45.40 20.06 8.41
CA LEU A 804 -45.39 21.50 8.12
C LEU A 804 -46.74 21.98 7.57
N LYS A 805 -47.44 21.16 6.74
CA LYS A 805 -48.79 21.45 6.25
C LYS A 805 -49.85 21.43 7.39
N GLU A 806 -49.75 20.48 8.31
CA GLU A 806 -50.57 20.42 9.51
C GLU A 806 -50.36 21.61 10.44
N ASP A 807 -49.10 22.00 10.70
CA ASP A 807 -48.75 23.15 11.52
C ASP A 807 -49.28 24.46 10.90
N LEU A 808 -49.21 24.59 9.56
CA LEU A 808 -49.76 25.73 8.83
C LEU A 808 -51.28 25.76 8.93
N ALA A 809 -51.96 24.61 8.79
CA ALA A 809 -53.42 24.49 8.95
C ALA A 809 -53.89 24.79 10.40
N ALA A 810 -53.04 24.46 11.39
CA ALA A 810 -53.31 24.76 12.81
C ALA A 810 -53.00 26.23 13.20
N GLY A 811 -52.66 27.09 12.24
CA GLY A 811 -52.39 28.54 12.45
C GLY A 811 -51.07 28.84 13.14
N LYS A 812 -50.15 27.91 13.17
CA LYS A 812 -48.78 28.14 13.66
C LYS A 812 -47.97 28.93 12.65
N ASP A 813 -47.04 29.75 13.13
CA ASP A 813 -46.10 30.49 12.27
C ASP A 813 -45.13 29.54 11.58
N VAL A 814 -45.54 28.98 10.44
CA VAL A 814 -44.67 28.14 9.59
C VAL A 814 -44.15 29.03 8.47
N VAL A 815 -42.83 29.07 8.34
CA VAL A 815 -42.20 29.79 7.23
C VAL A 815 -42.48 29.03 5.94
N ARG A 816 -43.26 29.61 5.02
CA ARG A 816 -43.62 29.00 3.71
C ARG A 816 -42.39 28.49 2.94
N VAL A 817 -41.28 29.17 3.07
CA VAL A 817 -39.99 28.75 2.49
C VAL A 817 -39.55 27.34 2.96
N ASN A 818 -39.86 26.96 4.19
CA ASN A 818 -39.52 25.62 4.70
C ASN A 818 -40.38 24.53 4.04
N LEU A 819 -41.64 24.84 3.74
CA LEU A 819 -42.54 23.90 3.04
C LEU A 819 -42.11 23.74 1.57
N ASP A 820 -41.85 24.88 0.89
CA ASP A 820 -41.40 24.87 -0.49
C ASP A 820 -40.05 24.14 -0.64
N ASN A 821 -39.13 24.32 0.31
CA ASN A 821 -37.85 23.61 0.34
C ASN A 821 -38.06 22.09 0.56
N ALA A 822 -38.98 21.67 1.43
CA ALA A 822 -39.24 20.25 1.65
C ALA A 822 -39.81 19.59 0.39
N SER A 823 -40.82 20.23 -0.25
CA SER A 823 -41.38 19.73 -1.50
C SER A 823 -40.33 19.65 -2.62
N LYS A 824 -39.55 20.67 -2.81
CA LYS A 824 -38.46 20.69 -3.79
C LYS A 824 -37.42 19.60 -3.53
N THR A 825 -37.04 19.37 -2.27
CA THR A 825 -36.11 18.30 -1.92
C THR A 825 -36.68 16.92 -2.25
N ILE A 826 -37.96 16.67 -2.04
CA ILE A 826 -38.64 15.42 -2.41
C ILE A 826 -38.56 15.19 -3.92
N ASP A 827 -38.87 16.22 -4.71
CA ASP A 827 -38.85 16.13 -6.17
C ASP A 827 -37.40 15.87 -6.68
N GLU A 828 -36.42 16.59 -6.14
CA GLU A 828 -35.01 16.41 -6.49
C GLU A 828 -34.50 14.99 -6.13
N LEU A 829 -34.85 14.47 -4.95
CA LEU A 829 -34.44 13.13 -4.52
C LEU A 829 -35.15 12.03 -5.36
N THR A 830 -36.38 12.25 -5.73
CA THR A 830 -37.14 11.31 -6.58
C THR A 830 -36.50 11.23 -7.96
N ALA A 831 -36.24 12.38 -8.59
CA ALA A 831 -35.59 12.44 -9.90
C ALA A 831 -34.18 11.83 -9.87
N ARG A 832 -33.41 12.10 -8.80
CA ARG A 832 -32.09 11.55 -8.58
C ARG A 832 -32.12 10.04 -8.44
N ARG A 833 -33.04 9.48 -7.67
CA ARG A 833 -33.25 8.04 -7.52
C ARG A 833 -33.54 7.39 -8.88
N GLU A 834 -34.49 7.90 -9.63
CA GLU A 834 -34.88 7.36 -10.94
C GLU A 834 -33.71 7.40 -11.95
N GLN A 835 -32.97 8.48 -11.94
CA GLN A 835 -31.79 8.62 -12.81
C GLN A 835 -30.70 7.61 -12.43
N ARG A 836 -30.41 7.48 -11.14
CA ARG A 836 -29.37 6.56 -10.64
C ARG A 836 -29.74 5.08 -10.84
N GLU A 837 -31.01 4.72 -10.64
CA GLU A 837 -31.52 3.37 -10.92
C GLU A 837 -31.39 3.02 -12.42
N LYS A 838 -31.63 3.96 -13.31
CA LYS A 838 -31.41 3.80 -14.74
C LYS A 838 -29.94 3.57 -15.08
N GLU A 839 -29.06 4.38 -14.52
CA GLU A 839 -27.61 4.27 -14.74
C GLU A 839 -27.07 2.92 -14.24
N LEU A 840 -27.43 2.52 -13.03
CA LEU A 840 -27.02 1.24 -12.44
C LEU A 840 -27.58 0.05 -13.24
N THR A 841 -28.83 0.12 -13.68
CA THR A 841 -29.42 -0.91 -14.54
C THR A 841 -28.68 -1.01 -15.89
N ALA A 842 -28.28 0.11 -16.46
CA ALA A 842 -27.49 0.10 -17.68
C ALA A 842 -26.09 -0.50 -17.44
N MET A 843 -25.45 -0.21 -16.30
CA MET A 843 -24.16 -0.77 -15.91
C MET A 843 -24.18 -2.28 -15.63
N ARG A 844 -25.35 -2.85 -15.35
CA ARG A 844 -25.55 -4.29 -15.15
C ARG A 844 -25.27 -5.10 -16.41
N HIS A 845 -25.55 -4.50 -17.58
CA HIS A 845 -25.40 -5.18 -18.86
C HIS A 845 -23.95 -5.29 -19.26
N VAL A 846 -23.54 -6.50 -19.63
CA VAL A 846 -22.23 -6.78 -20.22
C VAL A 846 -22.44 -7.40 -21.59
N ILE A 847 -21.51 -7.14 -22.50
CA ILE A 847 -21.54 -7.62 -23.90
C ILE A 847 -20.35 -8.54 -24.11
N SER A 848 -20.61 -9.75 -24.61
CA SER A 848 -19.59 -10.64 -25.11
C SER A 848 -19.16 -10.22 -26.50
N ALA A 849 -17.88 -9.94 -26.72
CA ALA A 849 -17.36 -9.72 -28.06
C ALA A 849 -17.24 -11.07 -28.79
N THR A 850 -17.29 -11.06 -30.09
CA THR A 850 -17.02 -12.26 -30.90
C THR A 850 -15.58 -12.71 -30.67
N PRO A 851 -15.32 -14.00 -30.38
CA PRO A 851 -13.95 -14.50 -30.26
C PRO A 851 -13.21 -14.35 -31.59
N ILE A 852 -11.92 -13.98 -31.49
CA ILE A 852 -11.08 -13.72 -32.66
C ILE A 852 -9.93 -14.72 -32.63
N VAL A 853 -9.66 -15.36 -33.77
CA VAL A 853 -8.48 -16.21 -33.97
C VAL A 853 -7.27 -15.31 -34.20
N MET A 854 -6.30 -15.39 -33.28
CA MET A 854 -5.05 -14.63 -33.35
C MET A 854 -3.98 -15.34 -34.18
N GLY A 855 -4.02 -16.65 -34.23
CA GLY A 855 -3.10 -17.49 -34.96
C GLY A 855 -3.40 -18.97 -34.76
N GLY A 856 -2.68 -19.82 -35.47
CA GLY A 856 -2.82 -21.25 -35.33
C GLY A 856 -1.51 -22.00 -35.57
N ALA A 857 -1.48 -23.29 -35.19
CA ALA A 857 -0.37 -24.18 -35.44
C ALA A 857 -0.85 -25.58 -35.73
N LEU A 858 -0.22 -26.25 -36.68
CA LEU A 858 -0.36 -27.70 -36.87
C LEU A 858 0.61 -28.36 -35.89
N ILE A 859 0.09 -29.26 -35.06
CA ILE A 859 0.85 -30.02 -34.06
C ILE A 859 1.04 -31.43 -34.56
N ILE A 860 2.28 -31.81 -34.69
CA ILE A 860 2.69 -33.15 -35.08
C ILE A 860 3.11 -33.95 -33.84
N PRO A 861 2.47 -35.06 -33.52
CA PRO A 861 2.95 -35.92 -32.43
C PRO A 861 4.34 -36.47 -32.71
N ALA A 862 5.19 -36.57 -31.69
CA ALA A 862 6.51 -37.16 -31.81
C ALA A 862 6.43 -38.62 -32.26
N GLY A 863 5.40 -39.39 -31.84
CA GLY A 863 5.17 -40.74 -32.27
C GLY A 863 4.99 -40.90 -33.80
N LEU A 864 4.31 -39.95 -34.44
CA LEU A 864 4.17 -39.93 -35.90
C LEU A 864 5.51 -39.67 -36.62
N LEU A 865 6.34 -38.79 -36.09
CA LEU A 865 7.68 -38.54 -36.64
C LEU A 865 8.61 -39.74 -36.50
N MET A 866 8.61 -40.40 -35.34
CA MET A 866 9.40 -41.63 -35.10
C MET A 866 8.98 -42.74 -36.04
N GLN A 867 7.68 -42.94 -36.22
CA GLN A 867 7.17 -43.90 -37.21
C GLN A 867 7.71 -43.64 -38.62
N ARG A 868 7.70 -42.36 -39.04
CA ARG A 868 8.12 -41.97 -40.37
C ARG A 868 9.63 -42.01 -40.59
N LYS A 869 10.40 -41.90 -39.53
CA LYS A 869 11.85 -42.06 -39.51
C LYS A 869 12.24 -43.55 -39.57
N GLY A 870 11.28 -44.46 -39.39
CA GLY A 870 11.53 -45.89 -39.38
C GLY A 870 12.22 -46.38 -38.09
N GLU A 871 12.05 -45.71 -37.00
CA GLU A 871 12.55 -46.11 -35.69
C GLU A 871 11.75 -47.34 -35.22
N GLU A 872 12.45 -48.51 -35.05
CA GLU A 872 11.82 -49.74 -34.61
C GLU A 872 11.34 -49.67 -33.16
N GLY A 873 10.12 -50.16 -32.87
CA GLY A 873 9.60 -50.27 -31.50
C GLY A 873 8.68 -49.12 -31.02
N TRP A 874 8.44 -48.09 -31.83
CA TRP A 874 7.69 -46.92 -31.44
C TRP A 874 6.28 -47.21 -30.88
N SER A 875 5.53 -48.21 -31.38
CA SER A 875 4.17 -48.53 -30.89
C SER A 875 4.16 -49.22 -29.53
N ALA A 876 5.08 -50.17 -29.32
CA ALA A 876 5.25 -50.84 -28.04
C ALA A 876 5.76 -49.86 -26.95
N ASP A 877 6.63 -48.93 -27.36
CA ASP A 877 7.12 -47.86 -26.46
C ASP A 877 6.03 -46.88 -26.08
N ALA A 878 5.11 -46.50 -26.95
CA ALA A 878 4.01 -45.59 -26.66
C ALA A 878 3.03 -46.15 -25.61
N GLU A 879 2.58 -47.42 -25.80
CA GLU A 879 1.70 -48.09 -24.83
C GLU A 879 2.40 -48.29 -23.48
N SER A 880 3.68 -48.66 -23.52
CA SER A 880 4.50 -48.84 -22.32
C SER A 880 4.68 -47.52 -21.58
N ARG A 881 4.95 -46.40 -22.27
CA ARG A 881 5.09 -45.07 -21.66
C ARG A 881 3.81 -44.60 -21.00
N THR A 882 2.66 -44.64 -21.69
CA THR A 882 1.36 -44.27 -21.11
C THR A 882 1.02 -45.10 -19.87
N ARG A 883 1.36 -46.40 -19.86
CA ARG A 883 1.20 -47.24 -18.69
C ARG A 883 2.13 -46.83 -17.55
N ILE A 884 3.40 -46.55 -17.84
CA ILE A 884 4.41 -46.12 -16.89
C ILE A 884 4.01 -44.79 -16.26
N GLU A 885 3.54 -43.82 -17.06
CA GLU A 885 3.05 -42.53 -16.58
C GLU A 885 1.87 -42.65 -15.61
N LYS A 886 0.86 -43.46 -15.97
CA LYS A 886 -0.30 -43.71 -15.08
C LYS A 886 0.12 -44.41 -13.77
N ILE A 887 1.05 -45.34 -13.81
CA ILE A 887 1.57 -45.99 -12.59
C ILE A 887 2.33 -44.97 -11.75
N ALA A 888 3.15 -44.11 -12.37
CA ALA A 888 3.93 -43.08 -11.69
C ALA A 888 3.03 -42.02 -11.03
N MET A 889 2.05 -41.51 -11.77
CA MET A 889 1.07 -40.57 -11.23
C MET A 889 0.35 -41.13 -10.01
N LYS A 890 -0.15 -42.34 -10.13
CA LYS A 890 -0.82 -43.03 -9.02
C LYS A 890 0.10 -43.19 -7.81
N ALA A 891 1.33 -43.64 -8.01
CA ALA A 891 2.30 -43.85 -6.95
C ALA A 891 2.62 -42.56 -6.19
N VAL A 892 2.78 -41.42 -6.88
CA VAL A 892 3.02 -40.12 -6.27
C VAL A 892 1.79 -39.66 -5.50
N MET A 893 0.61 -39.75 -6.11
CA MET A 893 -0.62 -39.31 -5.43
C MET A 893 -0.91 -40.14 -4.17
N ASP A 894 -0.69 -41.45 -4.23
CA ASP A 894 -0.89 -42.36 -3.11
C ASP A 894 0.16 -42.10 -1.98
N ALA A 895 1.40 -41.82 -2.35
CA ALA A 895 2.45 -41.45 -1.39
C ALA A 895 2.13 -40.13 -0.65
N GLU A 896 1.69 -39.12 -1.35
CA GLU A 896 1.31 -37.83 -0.75
C GLU A 896 0.04 -37.97 0.12
N ARG A 897 -0.94 -38.76 -0.31
CA ARG A 897 -2.12 -39.09 0.53
C ARG A 897 -1.75 -39.86 1.79
N ALA A 898 -0.77 -40.78 1.71
CA ALA A 898 -0.27 -41.50 2.87
C ALA A 898 0.43 -40.61 3.88
N LEU A 899 0.96 -39.45 3.47
CA LEU A 899 1.47 -38.40 4.34
C LEU A 899 0.37 -37.53 4.99
N GLY A 900 -0.90 -37.80 4.67
CA GLY A 900 -2.04 -37.03 5.17
C GLY A 900 -2.30 -35.74 4.41
N HIS A 901 -1.72 -35.58 3.22
CA HIS A 901 -1.88 -34.36 2.43
C HIS A 901 -3.16 -34.42 1.57
N GLN A 902 -3.69 -33.24 1.24
CA GLN A 902 -4.74 -33.09 0.23
C GLN A 902 -4.08 -33.02 -1.15
N VAL A 903 -4.48 -33.92 -2.07
CA VAL A 903 -3.77 -34.16 -3.35
C VAL A 903 -4.71 -33.91 -4.52
N PHE A 904 -4.28 -33.08 -5.47
CA PHE A 904 -4.99 -32.71 -6.68
C PHE A 904 -4.16 -33.08 -7.91
N ASP A 905 -4.78 -33.73 -8.86
CA ASP A 905 -4.24 -33.97 -10.20
C ASP A 905 -4.51 -32.69 -11.05
N VAL A 906 -3.44 -32.08 -11.55
CA VAL A 906 -3.49 -30.86 -12.38
C VAL A 906 -2.79 -31.06 -13.73
N SER A 907 -2.42 -32.29 -14.09
CA SER A 907 -1.68 -32.61 -15.31
C SER A 907 -2.38 -32.12 -16.60
N ASP A 908 -3.70 -32.18 -16.63
CA ASP A 908 -4.50 -31.67 -17.77
C ASP A 908 -4.48 -30.15 -17.91
N GLN A 909 -4.07 -29.41 -16.86
CA GLN A 909 -4.06 -27.94 -16.86
C GLN A 909 -2.82 -27.35 -17.53
N LYS A 910 -1.79 -28.16 -17.80
CA LYS A 910 -0.49 -27.77 -18.39
C LYS A 910 0.12 -26.53 -17.71
N CYS A 911 0.17 -26.57 -16.38
CA CYS A 911 0.65 -25.47 -15.55
C CYS A 911 2.16 -25.54 -15.23
N GLY A 912 2.86 -26.60 -15.67
CA GLY A 912 4.28 -26.82 -15.44
C GLY A 912 4.60 -27.81 -14.32
N TRP A 913 3.56 -28.48 -13.77
CA TRP A 913 3.64 -29.61 -12.84
C TRP A 913 2.37 -30.43 -12.93
N ASP A 914 2.42 -31.68 -12.44
CA ASP A 914 1.35 -32.67 -12.60
C ASP A 914 0.47 -32.81 -11.36
N VAL A 915 1.04 -32.67 -10.16
CA VAL A 915 0.33 -32.89 -8.89
C VAL A 915 0.54 -31.73 -7.94
N THR A 916 -0.56 -31.17 -7.44
CA THR A 916 -0.52 -30.24 -6.30
C THR A 916 -0.83 -31.01 -5.02
N SER A 917 0.09 -31.00 -4.05
CA SER A 917 -0.08 -31.60 -2.75
C SER A 917 -0.01 -30.55 -1.65
N VAL A 918 -1.01 -30.52 -0.78
CA VAL A 918 -1.15 -29.56 0.30
C VAL A 918 -0.96 -30.25 1.64
N PRO A 919 0.18 -30.04 2.31
CA PRO A 919 0.44 -30.61 3.63
C PRO A 919 -0.25 -29.81 4.74
N PHE A 920 -0.51 -30.50 5.88
CA PHE A 920 -1.10 -29.92 7.09
C PHE A 920 -0.20 -30.18 8.29
N ASN A 921 -0.15 -29.23 9.21
CA ASN A 921 0.41 -29.44 10.54
C ASN A 921 -0.54 -30.26 11.44
N ALA A 922 -0.04 -30.75 12.55
CA ALA A 922 -0.83 -31.53 13.53
C ALA A 922 -2.02 -30.72 14.14
N ASP A 923 -1.96 -29.40 14.07
CA ASP A 923 -3.02 -28.47 14.49
C ASP A 923 -4.03 -28.12 13.38
N GLY A 924 -3.85 -28.71 12.18
CA GLY A 924 -4.69 -28.43 11.00
C GLY A 924 -4.24 -27.20 10.19
N THR A 925 -3.12 -26.57 10.54
CA THR A 925 -2.58 -25.42 9.79
C THR A 925 -2.02 -25.91 8.46
N LEU A 926 -2.38 -25.21 7.37
CA LEU A 926 -1.89 -25.48 6.01
C LEU A 926 -0.42 -25.06 5.88
N LEU A 927 0.38 -25.98 5.35
CA LEU A 927 1.76 -25.70 4.95
C LEU A 927 1.83 -25.32 3.46
N PRO A 928 2.95 -24.73 2.99
CA PRO A 928 3.15 -24.44 1.59
C PRO A 928 2.87 -25.66 0.69
N SER A 929 2.11 -25.45 -0.39
CA SER A 929 1.82 -26.50 -1.37
C SER A 929 3.09 -27.01 -2.01
N ARG A 930 3.08 -28.28 -2.36
CA ARG A 930 4.12 -28.92 -3.15
C ARG A 930 3.63 -29.02 -4.58
N HIS A 931 4.41 -28.56 -5.53
CA HIS A 931 4.15 -28.66 -6.95
C HIS A 931 5.04 -29.76 -7.50
N ILE A 932 4.45 -30.91 -7.79
CA ILE A 932 5.19 -32.13 -8.08
C ILE A 932 5.07 -32.44 -9.57
N GLU A 933 6.19 -32.39 -10.25
CA GLU A 933 6.35 -32.91 -11.61
C GLU A 933 6.67 -34.41 -11.55
N VAL A 934 5.90 -35.23 -12.24
CA VAL A 934 6.01 -36.68 -12.15
C VAL A 934 6.70 -37.24 -13.39
N LYS A 935 7.80 -37.94 -13.20
CA LYS A 935 8.53 -38.64 -14.27
C LYS A 935 8.59 -40.14 -14.03
N GLY A 936 7.75 -40.85 -14.74
CA GLY A 936 7.83 -42.33 -14.83
C GLY A 936 8.94 -42.79 -15.78
N ARG A 937 9.74 -43.76 -15.35
CA ARG A 937 10.78 -44.37 -16.21
C ARG A 937 10.81 -45.92 -16.07
N ALA A 938 11.03 -46.61 -17.15
CA ALA A 938 11.29 -48.04 -17.08
C ALA A 938 12.61 -48.31 -16.35
N LYS A 939 12.63 -49.33 -15.52
CA LYS A 939 13.83 -49.75 -14.80
C LYS A 939 14.96 -50.11 -15.78
N GLY A 940 16.14 -49.49 -15.57
CA GLY A 940 17.30 -49.67 -16.43
C GLY A 940 17.52 -48.54 -17.45
N GLN A 941 16.67 -47.57 -17.52
CA GLN A 941 16.96 -46.33 -18.26
C GLN A 941 17.97 -45.45 -17.51
N SER A 942 18.83 -44.74 -18.26
CA SER A 942 19.91 -43.92 -17.70
C SER A 942 19.62 -42.44 -17.71
N THR A 943 18.55 -41.97 -18.37
CA THR A 943 18.25 -40.57 -18.54
C THR A 943 16.78 -40.27 -18.35
N ILE A 944 16.53 -38.99 -17.92
CA ILE A 944 15.21 -38.42 -17.78
C ILE A 944 15.14 -37.15 -18.61
N THR A 945 14.12 -37.05 -19.45
CA THR A 945 13.91 -35.85 -20.25
C THR A 945 13.01 -34.87 -19.49
N VAL A 946 13.44 -33.64 -19.36
CA VAL A 946 12.68 -32.55 -18.72
C VAL A 946 12.50 -31.46 -19.75
N THR A 947 11.28 -30.97 -19.89
CA THR A 947 10.95 -29.90 -20.82
C THR A 947 11.46 -28.57 -20.30
N ARG A 948 11.61 -27.61 -21.19
CA ARG A 948 12.01 -26.25 -20.84
C ARG A 948 11.04 -25.63 -19.87
N ASN A 949 9.73 -25.83 -20.03
CA ASN A 949 8.70 -25.25 -19.16
C ASN A 949 8.85 -25.77 -17.72
N GLU A 950 9.05 -27.08 -17.53
CA GLU A 950 9.29 -27.68 -16.22
C GLU A 950 10.57 -27.16 -15.56
N ILE A 951 11.65 -26.97 -16.35
CA ILE A 951 12.90 -26.41 -15.83
C ILE A 951 12.70 -24.95 -15.36
N LEU A 952 12.04 -24.15 -16.18
CA LEU A 952 11.79 -22.75 -15.86
C LEU A 952 10.87 -22.60 -14.65
N TYR A 953 9.85 -23.44 -14.57
CA TYR A 953 8.98 -23.48 -13.41
C TYR A 953 9.73 -23.89 -12.15
N GLY A 954 10.52 -24.97 -12.23
CA GLY A 954 11.33 -25.45 -11.11
C GLY A 954 12.37 -24.45 -10.62
N LEU A 955 12.96 -23.63 -11.50
CA LEU A 955 13.86 -22.55 -11.13
C LEU A 955 13.13 -21.34 -10.51
N ASN A 956 11.89 -21.07 -10.91
CA ASN A 956 11.09 -19.97 -10.38
C ASN A 956 10.44 -20.30 -9.03
N GLN A 957 10.19 -21.59 -8.75
CA GLN A 957 9.51 -22.06 -7.55
C GLN A 957 10.36 -23.11 -6.80
N GLU A 958 11.65 -22.81 -6.64
CA GLU A 958 12.64 -23.75 -6.09
C GLU A 958 12.25 -24.42 -4.78
N ASP A 959 11.52 -23.72 -3.92
CA ASP A 959 11.15 -24.22 -2.60
C ASP A 959 9.89 -25.09 -2.61
N GLN A 960 9.02 -24.93 -3.62
CA GLN A 960 7.77 -25.69 -3.76
C GLN A 960 7.87 -26.80 -4.78
N PHE A 961 8.75 -26.65 -5.78
CA PHE A 961 8.88 -27.60 -6.88
C PHE A 961 9.62 -28.89 -6.46
N ILE A 962 9.04 -30.02 -6.81
CA ILE A 962 9.60 -31.35 -6.58
C ILE A 962 9.55 -32.12 -7.89
N LEU A 963 10.67 -32.62 -8.31
CA LEU A 963 10.73 -33.60 -9.38
C LEU A 963 10.62 -35.03 -8.79
N ALA A 964 9.50 -35.68 -9.04
CA ALA A 964 9.22 -37.04 -8.56
C ALA A 964 9.59 -38.07 -9.60
N ILE A 965 10.51 -38.94 -9.27
CA ILE A 965 10.99 -40.01 -10.17
C ILE A 965 10.44 -41.37 -9.68
N VAL A 966 9.74 -42.08 -10.57
CA VAL A 966 9.20 -43.40 -10.30
C VAL A 966 9.75 -44.36 -11.31
N LEU A 967 10.45 -45.39 -10.84
CA LEU A 967 10.96 -46.48 -11.69
C LEU A 967 9.96 -47.64 -11.76
N VAL A 968 9.54 -48.00 -12.96
CA VAL A 968 8.49 -49.00 -13.18
C VAL A 968 9.10 -50.25 -13.79
N ASP A 969 8.75 -51.42 -13.21
CA ASP A 969 9.14 -52.76 -13.69
C ASP A 969 7.89 -53.62 -13.79
N GLY A 970 7.34 -53.72 -14.97
CA GLY A 970 6.03 -54.37 -15.19
C GLY A 970 4.90 -53.60 -14.51
N ASP A 971 4.21 -54.23 -13.55
CA ASP A 971 3.18 -53.60 -12.72
C ASP A 971 3.68 -53.12 -11.37
N GLN A 972 4.97 -53.36 -11.08
CA GLN A 972 5.60 -52.92 -9.84
C GLN A 972 6.35 -51.60 -10.07
N HIS A 973 6.46 -50.80 -9.02
CA HIS A 973 7.21 -49.55 -9.05
C HIS A 973 8.16 -49.45 -7.86
N ASP A 974 9.29 -48.73 -8.05
CA ASP A 974 10.19 -48.27 -7.03
C ASP A 974 10.15 -46.76 -7.02
N GLY A 975 9.91 -46.15 -5.84
CA GLY A 975 9.65 -44.73 -5.68
C GLY A 975 8.24 -44.49 -5.13
N PRO A 976 7.79 -43.24 -5.14
CA PRO A 976 8.45 -42.04 -5.71
C PRO A 976 9.72 -41.62 -4.98
N ASN A 977 10.69 -41.13 -5.76
CA ASN A 977 11.94 -40.58 -5.30
C ASN A 977 11.91 -39.05 -5.60
N TYR A 978 11.98 -38.22 -4.57
CA TYR A 978 11.78 -36.76 -4.67
C TYR A 978 13.10 -36.01 -4.76
N VAL A 979 13.30 -35.27 -5.85
CA VAL A 979 14.44 -34.36 -6.00
C VAL A 979 13.98 -32.92 -5.84
N ARG A 980 14.44 -32.27 -4.81
CA ARG A 980 14.23 -30.84 -4.61
C ARG A 980 15.34 -30.05 -5.29
N LYS A 981 15.02 -28.86 -5.84
CA LYS A 981 15.95 -28.01 -6.59
C LYS A 981 16.71 -28.79 -7.64
N PRO A 982 16.01 -29.47 -8.56
CA PRO A 982 16.64 -30.38 -9.54
C PRO A 982 17.50 -29.64 -10.56
N PHE A 983 17.26 -28.33 -10.77
CA PHE A 983 17.89 -27.53 -11.82
C PHE A 983 18.81 -26.47 -11.21
N GLU A 984 20.00 -26.29 -11.82
CA GLU A 984 21.01 -25.32 -11.38
C GLU A 984 21.15 -24.14 -12.34
N GLN A 985 20.73 -24.30 -13.58
CA GLN A 985 20.92 -23.29 -14.62
C GLN A 985 19.72 -23.21 -15.55
N GLU A 986 19.45 -22.02 -16.03
CA GLU A 986 18.43 -21.81 -17.06
C GLU A 986 18.88 -22.40 -18.40
N PRO A 987 17.99 -23.10 -19.12
CA PRO A 987 18.28 -23.59 -20.45
C PRO A 987 18.45 -22.43 -21.43
N GLY A 988 19.37 -22.56 -22.39
CA GLY A 988 19.51 -21.58 -23.47
C GLY A 988 18.22 -21.43 -24.29
N TRP A 989 18.03 -20.28 -24.96
CA TRP A 989 16.80 -20.00 -25.74
C TRP A 989 16.45 -21.11 -26.76
N ALA A 990 17.45 -21.67 -27.42
CA ALA A 990 17.30 -22.72 -28.40
C ALA A 990 17.11 -24.14 -27.78
N VAL A 991 17.33 -24.29 -26.48
CA VAL A 991 17.21 -25.58 -25.77
C VAL A 991 15.73 -25.82 -25.47
N LYS A 992 15.20 -26.91 -25.96
CA LYS A 992 13.79 -27.30 -25.90
C LYS A 992 13.51 -28.28 -24.76
N SER A 993 14.44 -29.17 -24.51
CA SER A 993 14.44 -30.13 -23.41
C SER A 993 15.88 -30.49 -23.05
N ILE A 994 16.09 -30.97 -21.86
CA ILE A 994 17.38 -31.47 -21.38
C ILE A 994 17.23 -32.90 -20.91
N ASN A 995 18.15 -33.76 -21.34
CA ASN A 995 18.28 -35.09 -20.78
C ASN A 995 19.19 -35.01 -19.55
N LEU A 996 18.64 -35.28 -18.40
CA LEU A 996 19.37 -35.33 -17.15
C LEU A 996 19.78 -36.76 -16.83
N ASP A 997 20.95 -36.94 -16.24
CA ASP A 997 21.44 -38.23 -15.78
C ASP A 997 20.59 -38.73 -14.61
N LEU A 998 19.95 -39.88 -14.78
CA LEU A 998 19.03 -40.45 -13.82
C LEU A 998 19.74 -40.90 -12.54
N ASP A 999 20.94 -41.48 -12.65
CA ASP A 999 21.69 -41.97 -11.48
C ASP A 999 22.13 -40.79 -10.60
N GLN A 1000 22.53 -39.67 -11.19
CA GLN A 1000 22.87 -38.43 -10.45
C GLN A 1000 21.66 -37.85 -9.72
N LEU A 1001 20.50 -37.82 -10.33
CA LEU A 1001 19.27 -37.36 -9.71
C LEU A 1001 18.82 -38.26 -8.56
N LEU A 1002 18.86 -39.57 -8.77
CA LEU A 1002 18.52 -40.55 -7.74
C LEU A 1002 19.47 -40.54 -6.56
N ALA A 1003 20.76 -40.20 -6.77
CA ALA A 1003 21.73 -40.04 -5.69
C ALA A 1003 21.40 -38.85 -4.75
N ARG A 1004 20.65 -37.85 -5.24
CA ARG A 1004 20.18 -36.68 -4.50
C ARG A 1004 18.73 -36.79 -4.01
N ALA A 1005 18.05 -37.87 -4.43
CA ALA A 1005 16.62 -38.01 -4.15
C ALA A 1005 16.38 -38.45 -2.69
N LEU A 1006 15.27 -38.00 -2.17
CA LEU A 1006 14.76 -38.35 -0.86
C LEU A 1006 13.44 -39.13 -1.01
N LYS A 1007 13.11 -39.96 -0.05
CA LYS A 1007 11.77 -40.58 -0.03
C LYS A 1007 10.76 -39.51 0.40
N PRO A 1008 9.48 -39.62 0.03
CA PRO A 1008 8.41 -38.71 0.47
C PRO A 1008 8.38 -38.57 2.00
N SER A 1009 8.47 -37.33 2.48
CA SER A 1009 8.50 -37.01 3.93
C SER A 1009 7.77 -35.71 4.23
#